data_8b22ea08368d1b8242afea2474ae9a5f
#
_entry.id   8b22ea08368d1b8242afea2474ae9a5f
#
_cell.length_a   1.000
_cell.length_b   1.000
_cell.length_c   1.000
_cell.angle_alpha   90.00
_cell.angle_beta   90.00
_cell.angle_gamma   90.00
#
_symmetry.space_group_name_H-M   'P 1'
#
loop_
_entity.id
_entity.type
_entity.pdbx_description
1 polymer ?
#
loop_
_entity_poly.entity_id
_entity_poly.type
_entity_poly.pdbx_seq_one_letter_code
_entity_poly.pdbx_strand_id
1 'polypeptide(L)'
;MEVTQVLLSAQAIDSTVRKHAEDTLKQFQEQNLPGYLLSLSGELASEEKPVESRKLAGLILKNALDAKEQHRKYELVQRWLSLDVAVKSQIKACLLQTLSSPVPDARSTASQVIAKVAGIELPQKQWPELIGSLLSNIHQVPPHVKQATLETLGYLCEEVVPEVVEQDHVNKILTAVVQGMNANEGNNEVRLSATRALYNALSFAQANFSNDMERDYIMRVVCEATLSPEVKIRQAAFECLVSIGSTYYEKLAPYIQDIFNITSKAVKEDEEPVALQAIEFWSSICDEEIDILEEYGGEFTADSDVPCYYFIKQALPALVPMLLETLLKQEEDQDQDEGAWNLAMAGGTCLGLVARTVGDDIVPLVMPFIEENITKPDWRQREAATYAFGSILEGPSPDKLTPIVNVALNFMLTALTNDPSSHVKDTTAWTLGRIFEFLHGSTVETPIITPANCQQIITVLLQSMKDVPNVAEKACGALYFLAQGYEDLGSSSALTPYFQEIVQSLLNVTHREDAGESRLRTAAYETLNEVVRCSTEETARLVLELVQVIMAELHKTLEAQNLSSDEREKQNELQGLLCGCLQVIIQKLGASDTTKYAFMHYGDQIMNLFIRVFACRSATVHEEAMLAIGAFAYATGPNFAKYMPDFYKYLEMGLQNFEEYQVCAVTVGVVGDICRALEDKILPYCDGIMTQLLKDLSSNQLHRSVKPPIFSSFGDIALAIGENFEKYLMYAMPMLQSAAELSAHTSGADDEMIEYTNLLRNGILEAYSGIFQGFKNSPKTQLLIPYAPHILQFLDSIYMEKDMDDVVMKTAIGVLGDLADTLGSNAGSECCGIGFKNSPKTQLLIPYAPHILQFLDSIYMEKDMDDVVMKTAIGVLGDLADTLGSNAGSLIQQSLSSKDFLNECLSSDDHLIKESAEWARLAISRAISV
;
A
#
# COMPACT_ATOMS: atom_id res chain seq x y z
N MET A 1 11.08 40.69 20.21
CA MET A 1 11.88 40.79 18.98
C MET A 1 10.96 41.24 17.87
N GLU A 2 11.37 42.19 17.10
CA GLU A 2 10.61 42.57 15.91
C GLU A 2 10.95 41.59 14.77
N VAL A 3 10.00 40.76 14.41
CA VAL A 3 10.26 39.62 13.49
C VAL A 3 10.19 40.00 12.01
N THR A 4 9.67 41.16 11.66
CA THR A 4 9.46 41.60 10.27
C THR A 4 10.73 41.49 9.44
N GLN A 5 11.83 42.06 9.89
CA GLN A 5 13.08 42.07 9.15
C GLN A 5 13.69 40.67 9.03
N VAL A 6 13.58 39.85 10.09
CA VAL A 6 14.05 38.45 10.07
C VAL A 6 13.26 37.61 9.07
N LEU A 7 11.94 37.78 9.03
CA LEU A 7 11.07 37.08 8.06
C LEU A 7 11.37 37.49 6.62
N LEU A 8 11.62 38.76 6.37
CA LEU A 8 12.02 39.25 5.04
C LEU A 8 13.40 38.70 4.64
N SER A 9 14.35 38.66 5.58
CA SER A 9 15.68 38.09 5.35
C SER A 9 15.64 36.57 5.12
N ALA A 10 14.71 35.86 5.72
CA ALA A 10 14.51 34.42 5.48
C ALA A 10 14.04 34.11 4.05
N GLN A 11 13.59 35.12 3.28
CA GLN A 11 13.19 35.01 1.88
C GLN A 11 14.25 35.60 0.93
N ALA A 12 15.42 35.99 1.43
CA ALA A 12 16.47 36.57 0.63
C ALA A 12 17.05 35.58 -0.39
N ILE A 13 17.47 36.08 -1.54
CA ILE A 13 18.15 35.28 -2.59
C ILE A 13 19.50 34.77 -2.09
N ASP A 14 20.20 35.61 -1.30
CA ASP A 14 21.47 35.23 -0.68
C ASP A 14 21.27 34.12 0.36
N SER A 15 21.88 32.98 0.12
CA SER A 15 21.77 31.80 0.97
C SER A 15 22.33 32.01 2.39
N THR A 16 23.34 32.87 2.54
CA THR A 16 23.96 33.20 3.84
C THR A 16 23.02 34.01 4.71
N VAL A 17 22.39 35.03 4.08
CA VAL A 17 21.39 35.87 4.76
C VAL A 17 20.18 35.05 5.16
N ARG A 18 19.69 34.23 4.24
CA ARG A 18 18.54 33.33 4.49
C ARG A 18 18.82 32.37 5.64
N LYS A 19 19.96 31.69 5.62
CA LYS A 19 20.34 30.72 6.67
C LYS A 19 20.46 31.37 8.02
N HIS A 20 21.07 32.56 8.09
CA HIS A 20 21.18 33.31 9.33
C HIS A 20 19.81 33.69 9.91
N ALA A 21 18.88 34.09 9.05
CA ALA A 21 17.51 34.41 9.46
C ALA A 21 16.76 33.18 9.96
N GLU A 22 16.90 32.03 9.25
CA GLU A 22 16.32 30.77 9.67
C GLU A 22 16.85 30.29 11.02
N ASP A 23 18.16 30.41 11.26
CA ASP A 23 18.81 30.08 12.53
C ASP A 23 18.30 30.99 13.65
N THR A 24 18.10 32.30 13.38
CA THR A 24 17.54 33.26 14.33
C THR A 24 16.10 32.90 14.71
N LEU A 25 15.27 32.53 13.75
CA LEU A 25 13.88 32.08 14.00
C LEU A 25 13.87 30.81 14.84
N LYS A 26 14.70 29.84 14.49
CA LYS A 26 14.84 28.59 15.25
C LYS A 26 15.27 28.81 16.68
N GLN A 27 16.26 29.64 16.89
CA GLN A 27 16.72 30.00 18.22
C GLN A 27 15.63 30.71 19.05
N PHE A 28 14.85 31.60 18.43
CA PHE A 28 13.72 32.24 19.10
C PHE A 28 12.64 31.23 19.51
N GLN A 29 12.33 30.31 18.62
CA GLN A 29 11.39 29.22 18.90
C GLN A 29 11.83 28.36 20.09
N GLU A 30 13.11 28.00 20.14
CA GLU A 30 13.67 27.16 21.20
C GLU A 30 13.72 27.87 22.56
N GLN A 31 14.04 29.16 22.56
CA GLN A 31 14.21 29.94 23.79
C GLN A 31 12.91 30.47 24.37
N ASN A 32 11.95 30.81 23.53
CA ASN A 32 10.70 31.44 23.98
C ASN A 32 9.57 31.09 22.97
N LEU A 33 9.07 29.88 23.02
CA LEU A 33 7.99 29.44 22.16
C LEU A 33 6.72 30.32 22.27
N PRO A 34 6.22 30.70 23.48
CA PRO A 34 5.04 31.56 23.56
C PRO A 34 5.24 32.93 22.90
N GLY A 35 6.36 33.58 23.16
CA GLY A 35 6.70 34.87 22.55
C GLY A 35 6.90 34.74 21.03
N TYR A 36 7.47 33.64 20.56
CA TYR A 36 7.66 33.35 19.15
C TYR A 36 6.32 33.25 18.41
N LEU A 37 5.40 32.42 18.92
CA LEU A 37 4.08 32.24 18.32
C LEU A 37 3.22 33.51 18.37
N LEU A 38 3.30 34.26 19.47
CA LEU A 38 2.64 35.59 19.62
C LEU A 38 3.16 36.59 18.59
N SER A 39 4.48 36.65 18.42
CA SER A 39 5.10 37.54 17.43
C SER A 39 4.69 37.21 15.99
N LEU A 40 4.63 35.93 15.64
CA LEU A 40 4.20 35.48 14.31
C LEU A 40 2.72 35.80 14.07
N SER A 41 1.84 35.55 15.05
CA SER A 41 0.41 35.84 14.91
C SER A 41 0.14 37.35 14.84
N GLY A 42 0.88 38.15 15.61
CA GLY A 42 0.83 39.62 15.53
C GLY A 42 1.31 40.17 14.19
N GLU A 43 2.39 39.61 13.65
CA GLU A 43 2.87 39.96 12.29
C GLU A 43 1.85 39.68 11.21
N LEU A 44 1.25 38.48 11.25
CA LEU A 44 0.19 38.09 10.31
C LEU A 44 -1.03 39.01 10.39
N ALA A 45 -1.42 39.42 11.57
CA ALA A 45 -2.60 40.27 11.82
C ALA A 45 -2.41 41.74 11.50
N SER A 46 -1.17 42.25 11.46
CA SER A 46 -0.89 43.66 11.28
C SER A 46 -0.96 44.13 9.86
N GLU A 47 -1.91 45.05 9.56
CA GLU A 47 -2.09 45.65 8.24
C GLU A 47 -0.94 46.60 7.81
N GLU A 48 -0.11 46.99 8.76
CA GLU A 48 1.04 47.89 8.51
C GLU A 48 2.29 47.14 8.05
N LYS A 49 2.29 45.80 8.15
CA LYS A 49 3.44 44.97 7.81
C LYS A 49 3.42 44.55 6.34
N PRO A 50 4.59 44.27 5.72
CA PRO A 50 4.67 43.77 4.35
C PRO A 50 3.91 42.43 4.17
N VAL A 51 3.29 42.27 3.00
CA VAL A 51 2.52 41.04 2.67
C VAL A 51 3.40 39.79 2.76
N GLU A 52 4.64 39.87 2.28
CA GLU A 52 5.61 38.77 2.27
C GLU A 52 5.95 38.30 3.70
N SER A 53 6.17 39.23 4.63
CA SER A 53 6.44 38.87 6.02
C SER A 53 5.21 38.29 6.72
N ARG A 54 4.04 38.84 6.44
CA ARG A 54 2.75 38.33 6.97
C ARG A 54 2.48 36.91 6.52
N LYS A 55 2.62 36.63 5.23
CA LYS A 55 2.42 35.32 4.65
C LYS A 55 3.39 34.30 5.24
N LEU A 56 4.68 34.63 5.30
CA LEU A 56 5.68 33.73 5.89
C LEU A 56 5.44 33.49 7.37
N ALA A 57 5.06 34.51 8.13
CA ALA A 57 4.70 34.39 9.54
C ALA A 57 3.57 33.36 9.74
N GLY A 58 2.54 33.43 8.94
CA GLY A 58 1.44 32.48 8.95
C GLY A 58 1.83 31.06 8.57
N LEU A 59 2.68 30.91 7.55
CA LEU A 59 3.20 29.59 7.13
C LEU A 59 4.06 28.94 8.20
N ILE A 60 4.93 29.72 8.84
CA ILE A 60 5.75 29.24 9.96
C ILE A 60 4.86 28.85 11.15
N LEU A 61 3.84 29.64 11.44
CA LEU A 61 2.87 29.34 12.50
C LEU A 61 2.11 28.04 12.21
N LYS A 62 1.69 27.82 10.99
CA LYS A 62 1.08 26.57 10.53
C LYS A 62 2.03 25.38 10.74
N ASN A 63 3.29 25.51 10.32
CA ASN A 63 4.30 24.46 10.46
C ASN A 63 4.70 24.18 11.92
N ALA A 64 4.46 25.13 12.82
CA ALA A 64 4.63 24.92 14.26
C ALA A 64 3.51 24.07 14.89
N LEU A 65 2.45 23.78 14.16
CA LEU A 65 1.28 23.05 14.61
C LEU A 65 1.10 21.67 13.96
N ASP A 66 1.80 21.44 12.85
CA ASP A 66 1.61 20.23 12.03
C ASP A 66 2.91 19.73 11.39
N ALA A 67 3.00 18.42 11.21
CA ALA A 67 4.11 17.76 10.53
C ALA A 67 3.59 16.51 9.83
N LYS A 68 4.28 16.09 8.77
CA LYS A 68 3.95 14.83 8.03
C LYS A 68 4.23 13.60 8.89
N GLU A 69 5.27 13.65 9.69
CA GLU A 69 5.67 12.55 10.57
C GLU A 69 4.80 12.53 11.83
N GLN A 70 4.12 11.41 12.09
CA GLN A 70 3.18 11.24 13.21
C GLN A 70 3.77 11.61 14.58
N HIS A 71 4.99 11.17 14.83
CA HIS A 71 5.66 11.47 16.11
C HIS A 71 5.93 12.95 16.28
N ARG A 72 6.43 13.61 15.24
CA ARG A 72 6.69 15.05 15.22
C ARG A 72 5.38 15.84 15.37
N LYS A 73 4.32 15.43 14.69
CA LYS A 73 2.99 16.01 14.82
C LYS A 73 2.49 15.94 16.26
N TYR A 74 2.61 14.76 16.88
CA TYR A 74 2.24 14.60 18.31
C TYR A 74 3.01 15.54 19.22
N GLU A 75 4.32 15.69 19.06
CA GLU A 75 5.13 16.64 19.84
C GLU A 75 4.63 18.09 19.68
N LEU A 76 4.35 18.50 18.45
CA LEU A 76 3.86 19.84 18.16
C LEU A 76 2.49 20.10 18.78
N VAL A 77 1.61 19.12 18.73
CA VAL A 77 0.30 19.17 19.41
C VAL A 77 0.46 19.32 20.91
N GLN A 78 1.34 18.54 21.54
CA GLN A 78 1.60 18.65 22.99
C GLN A 78 2.21 20.00 23.38
N ARG A 79 3.08 20.56 22.57
CA ARG A 79 3.63 21.90 22.76
C ARG A 79 2.55 22.97 22.74
N TRP A 80 1.62 22.90 21.77
CA TRP A 80 0.49 23.82 21.74
C TRP A 80 -0.41 23.68 22.97
N LEU A 81 -0.79 22.47 23.34
CA LEU A 81 -1.67 22.20 24.47
C LEU A 81 -1.07 22.65 25.81
N SER A 82 0.25 22.64 25.93
CA SER A 82 0.97 23.08 27.14
C SER A 82 1.13 24.60 27.29
N LEU A 83 0.76 25.38 26.26
CA LEU A 83 0.83 26.82 26.30
C LEU A 83 -0.20 27.39 27.30
N ASP A 84 0.15 28.56 27.90
CA ASP A 84 -0.77 29.30 28.74
C ASP A 84 -2.04 29.67 27.97
N VAL A 85 -3.19 29.55 28.63
CA VAL A 85 -4.51 29.84 28.05
C VAL A 85 -4.58 31.27 27.51
N ALA A 86 -3.97 32.26 28.23
CA ALA A 86 -3.93 33.65 27.79
C ALA A 86 -3.16 33.83 26.49
N VAL A 87 -2.05 33.11 26.32
CA VAL A 87 -1.26 33.11 25.07
C VAL A 87 -2.05 32.53 23.92
N LYS A 88 -2.64 31.36 24.11
CA LYS A 88 -3.50 30.73 23.11
C LYS A 88 -4.67 31.62 22.69
N SER A 89 -5.34 32.24 23.66
CA SER A 89 -6.48 33.13 23.39
C SER A 89 -6.05 34.37 22.58
N GLN A 90 -4.88 34.94 22.84
CA GLN A 90 -4.36 36.10 22.10
C GLN A 90 -4.00 35.69 20.66
N ILE A 91 -3.37 34.53 20.45
CA ILE A 91 -3.06 33.99 19.11
C ILE A 91 -4.34 33.77 18.34
N LYS A 92 -5.33 33.12 18.93
CA LYS A 92 -6.64 32.84 18.29
C LYS A 92 -7.37 34.14 17.94
N ALA A 93 -7.32 35.16 18.79
CA ALA A 93 -7.91 36.47 18.49
C ALA A 93 -7.23 37.13 17.29
N CYS A 94 -5.90 37.11 17.22
CA CYS A 94 -5.15 37.63 16.07
C CYS A 94 -5.55 36.89 14.76
N LEU A 95 -5.67 35.62 14.80
CA LEU A 95 -6.05 34.80 13.62
C LEU A 95 -7.46 35.14 13.13
N LEU A 96 -8.45 35.23 14.04
CA LEU A 96 -9.81 35.59 13.70
C LEU A 96 -9.92 37.02 13.16
N GLN A 97 -9.17 37.94 13.71
CA GLN A 97 -9.09 39.31 13.22
C GLN A 97 -8.54 39.37 11.78
N THR A 98 -7.56 38.56 11.47
CA THR A 98 -6.93 38.52 10.14
C THR A 98 -7.87 38.09 9.04
N LEU A 99 -8.97 37.38 9.36
CA LEU A 99 -10.01 37.03 8.39
C LEU A 99 -10.72 38.27 7.79
N SER A 100 -10.64 39.42 8.45
CA SER A 100 -11.17 40.69 7.95
C SER A 100 -10.16 41.50 7.16
N SER A 101 -8.93 41.03 7.01
CA SER A 101 -7.88 41.73 6.25
C SER A 101 -8.26 41.91 4.77
N PRO A 102 -7.98 43.10 4.18
CA PRO A 102 -8.14 43.30 2.75
C PRO A 102 -7.15 42.51 1.89
N VAL A 103 -6.07 41.97 2.51
CA VAL A 103 -5.02 41.24 1.80
C VAL A 103 -5.41 39.75 1.67
N PRO A 104 -5.62 39.21 0.45
CA PRO A 104 -6.06 37.83 0.25
C PRO A 104 -5.13 36.77 0.82
N ASP A 105 -3.81 36.96 0.65
CA ASP A 105 -2.80 36.02 1.17
C ASP A 105 -2.82 35.91 2.69
N ALA A 106 -3.02 37.03 3.38
CA ALA A 106 -3.14 37.04 4.84
C ALA A 106 -4.40 36.32 5.32
N ARG A 107 -5.54 36.56 4.68
CA ARG A 107 -6.80 35.85 4.99
C ARG A 107 -6.68 34.34 4.80
N SER A 108 -6.18 33.92 3.62
CA SER A 108 -6.04 32.50 3.31
C SER A 108 -5.08 31.77 4.24
N THR A 109 -3.96 32.39 4.57
CA THR A 109 -3.00 31.84 5.53
C THR A 109 -3.61 31.74 6.95
N ALA A 110 -4.30 32.77 7.39
CA ALA A 110 -5.00 32.76 8.69
C ALA A 110 -6.07 31.65 8.75
N SER A 111 -6.82 31.44 7.66
CA SER A 111 -7.81 30.37 7.55
C SER A 111 -7.19 28.99 7.77
N GLN A 112 -6.04 28.75 7.18
CA GLN A 112 -5.31 27.48 7.34
C GLN A 112 -4.81 27.26 8.77
N VAL A 113 -4.28 28.31 9.39
CA VAL A 113 -3.78 28.24 10.78
C VAL A 113 -4.94 28.01 11.77
N ILE A 114 -6.06 28.70 11.57
CA ILE A 114 -7.28 28.48 12.38
C ILE A 114 -7.72 27.03 12.32
N ALA A 115 -7.74 26.43 11.12
CA ALA A 115 -8.10 25.03 10.94
C ALA A 115 -7.15 24.08 11.68
N LYS A 116 -5.84 24.34 11.64
CA LYS A 116 -4.85 23.54 12.38
C LYS A 116 -5.05 23.63 13.88
N VAL A 117 -5.26 24.83 14.42
CA VAL A 117 -5.57 25.03 15.85
C VAL A 117 -6.88 24.32 16.22
N ALA A 118 -7.92 24.42 15.36
CA ALA A 118 -9.19 23.74 15.57
C ALA A 118 -9.03 22.22 15.60
N GLY A 119 -8.22 21.67 14.73
CA GLY A 119 -7.90 20.23 14.71
C GLY A 119 -7.27 19.73 16.02
N ILE A 120 -6.53 20.60 16.72
CA ILE A 120 -5.95 20.30 18.04
C ILE A 120 -6.97 20.53 19.16
N GLU A 121 -7.65 21.65 19.17
CA GLU A 121 -8.45 22.11 20.31
C GLU A 121 -9.90 21.61 20.36
N LEU A 122 -10.56 21.42 19.20
CA LEU A 122 -11.94 20.97 19.20
C LEU A 122 -12.11 19.56 19.80
N PRO A 123 -11.25 18.58 19.53
CA PRO A 123 -11.32 17.29 20.20
C PRO A 123 -11.15 17.37 21.71
N GLN A 124 -10.40 18.37 22.19
CA GLN A 124 -10.18 18.63 23.62
C GLN A 124 -11.21 19.57 24.25
N LYS A 125 -12.23 19.99 23.47
CA LYS A 125 -13.27 20.94 23.89
C LYS A 125 -12.74 22.27 24.41
N GLN A 126 -11.60 22.71 23.86
CA GLN A 126 -10.92 23.95 24.29
C GLN A 126 -11.28 25.19 23.48
N TRP A 127 -11.98 25.03 22.36
CA TRP A 127 -12.47 26.15 21.54
C TRP A 127 -13.94 25.99 21.13
N PRO A 128 -14.85 25.84 22.08
CA PRO A 128 -16.25 25.52 21.79
C PRO A 128 -17.01 26.62 21.02
N GLU A 129 -16.56 27.88 21.12
CA GLU A 129 -17.21 29.02 20.48
C GLU A 129 -16.76 29.25 19.03
N LEU A 130 -15.77 28.54 18.50
CA LEU A 130 -15.18 28.82 17.18
C LEU A 130 -16.21 28.77 16.04
N ILE A 131 -16.93 27.67 15.91
CA ILE A 131 -17.88 27.48 14.82
C ILE A 131 -19.02 28.50 14.91
N GLY A 132 -19.56 28.71 16.11
CA GLY A 132 -20.58 29.73 16.35
C GLY A 132 -20.09 31.15 16.02
N SER A 133 -18.85 31.49 16.35
CA SER A 133 -18.23 32.78 16.04
C SER A 133 -18.04 32.99 14.55
N LEU A 134 -17.60 31.95 13.81
CA LEU A 134 -17.42 32.01 12.37
C LEU A 134 -18.76 32.21 11.64
N LEU A 135 -19.81 31.56 12.11
CA LEU A 135 -21.12 31.58 11.50
C LEU A 135 -21.97 32.81 11.91
N SER A 136 -21.63 33.47 13.02
CA SER A 136 -22.35 34.68 13.45
C SER A 136 -22.15 35.80 12.45
N ASN A 137 -23.26 36.42 12.02
CA ASN A 137 -23.25 37.53 11.08
C ASN A 137 -22.68 37.26 9.68
N ILE A 138 -22.49 36.00 9.28
CA ILE A 138 -21.91 35.65 7.99
C ILE A 138 -22.64 36.32 6.82
N HIS A 139 -23.94 36.60 6.93
CA HIS A 139 -24.73 37.24 5.90
C HIS A 139 -24.63 38.79 5.89
N GLN A 140 -24.07 39.37 6.92
CA GLN A 140 -24.00 40.84 7.12
C GLN A 140 -22.57 41.39 6.90
N VAL A 141 -21.58 40.51 6.68
CA VAL A 141 -20.19 40.92 6.48
C VAL A 141 -19.88 41.24 5.01
N PRO A 142 -18.83 42.02 4.73
CA PRO A 142 -18.36 42.24 3.35
C PRO A 142 -17.99 40.94 2.63
N PRO A 143 -18.06 40.90 1.28
CA PRO A 143 -17.79 39.68 0.51
C PRO A 143 -16.43 39.02 0.82
N HIS A 144 -15.37 39.80 1.05
CA HIS A 144 -14.05 39.25 1.36
C HIS A 144 -13.99 38.53 2.71
N VAL A 145 -14.76 39.01 3.69
CA VAL A 145 -14.88 38.37 5.01
C VAL A 145 -15.73 37.10 4.89
N LYS A 146 -16.81 37.16 4.15
CA LYS A 146 -17.66 35.98 3.87
C LYS A 146 -16.87 34.90 3.16
N GLN A 147 -16.08 35.27 2.16
CA GLN A 147 -15.20 34.33 1.45
C GLN A 147 -14.18 33.69 2.40
N ALA A 148 -13.48 34.48 3.24
CA ALA A 148 -12.52 33.96 4.19
C ALA A 148 -13.16 33.06 5.25
N THR A 149 -14.37 33.36 5.69
CA THR A 149 -15.10 32.54 6.64
C THR A 149 -15.48 31.18 6.05
N LEU A 150 -15.99 31.16 4.83
CA LEU A 150 -16.32 29.92 4.12
C LEU A 150 -15.08 29.08 3.84
N GLU A 151 -13.97 29.72 3.44
CA GLU A 151 -12.67 29.04 3.27
C GLU A 151 -12.20 28.41 4.60
N THR A 152 -12.32 29.14 5.71
CA THR A 152 -11.97 28.63 7.04
C THR A 152 -12.83 27.43 7.43
N LEU A 153 -14.13 27.48 7.19
CA LEU A 153 -15.03 26.36 7.46
C LEU A 153 -14.66 25.12 6.63
N GLY A 154 -14.26 25.33 5.37
CA GLY A 154 -13.77 24.27 4.50
C GLY A 154 -12.51 23.60 5.05
N TYR A 155 -11.51 24.36 5.40
CA TYR A 155 -10.28 23.83 6.01
C TYR A 155 -10.54 23.16 7.37
N LEU A 156 -11.46 23.71 8.17
CA LEU A 156 -11.87 23.10 9.43
C LEU A 156 -12.46 21.71 9.22
N CYS A 157 -13.35 21.54 8.25
CA CYS A 157 -13.91 20.24 7.90
C CYS A 157 -12.90 19.25 7.34
N GLU A 158 -11.80 19.73 6.75
CA GLU A 158 -10.68 18.90 6.33
C GLU A 158 -9.84 18.39 7.52
N GLU A 159 -9.64 19.20 8.55
CA GLU A 159 -8.77 18.90 9.70
C GLU A 159 -9.46 18.14 10.84
N VAL A 160 -10.77 18.26 10.98
CA VAL A 160 -11.53 17.76 12.13
C VAL A 160 -12.36 16.55 11.70
N VAL A 161 -12.37 15.52 12.53
CA VAL A 161 -13.22 14.34 12.29
C VAL A 161 -14.70 14.64 12.59
N PRO A 162 -15.66 14.00 11.89
CA PRO A 162 -17.08 14.27 12.03
C PRO A 162 -17.61 14.14 13.46
N GLU A 163 -17.11 13.22 14.24
CA GLU A 163 -17.57 12.91 15.60
C GLU A 163 -17.35 14.08 16.59
N VAL A 164 -16.44 14.97 16.27
CA VAL A 164 -16.07 16.13 17.11
C VAL A 164 -17.06 17.30 16.96
N VAL A 165 -17.79 17.34 15.83
CA VAL A 165 -18.71 18.45 15.52
C VAL A 165 -20.16 18.04 15.78
N GLU A 166 -20.86 18.80 16.63
CA GLU A 166 -22.26 18.56 16.93
C GLU A 166 -23.15 18.76 15.69
N GLN A 167 -24.21 17.96 15.55
CA GLN A 167 -25.13 18.01 14.41
C GLN A 167 -25.74 19.39 14.17
N ASP A 168 -26.01 20.17 15.22
CA ASP A 168 -26.50 21.54 15.06
C ASP A 168 -25.50 22.46 14.36
N HIS A 169 -24.19 22.32 14.69
CA HIS A 169 -23.13 23.03 14.00
C HIS A 169 -22.97 22.57 12.54
N VAL A 170 -23.06 21.25 12.28
CA VAL A 170 -23.03 20.71 10.91
C VAL A 170 -24.17 21.31 10.07
N ASN A 171 -25.37 21.35 10.61
CA ASN A 171 -26.55 21.95 9.94
C ASN A 171 -26.31 23.42 9.60
N LYS A 172 -25.74 24.20 10.51
CA LYS A 172 -25.40 25.62 10.30
C LYS A 172 -24.30 25.81 9.26
N ILE A 173 -23.25 24.98 9.30
CA ILE A 173 -22.18 24.98 8.29
C ILE A 173 -22.76 24.70 6.91
N LEU A 174 -23.53 23.65 6.76
CA LEU A 174 -24.14 23.26 5.48
C LEU A 174 -25.08 24.36 4.98
N THR A 175 -25.88 24.98 5.85
CA THR A 175 -26.74 26.10 5.49
C THR A 175 -25.93 27.27 4.92
N ALA A 176 -24.87 27.67 5.61
CA ALA A 176 -24.01 28.78 5.17
C ALA A 176 -23.33 28.47 3.83
N VAL A 177 -22.81 27.26 3.68
CA VAL A 177 -22.13 26.80 2.48
C VAL A 177 -23.08 26.75 1.27
N VAL A 178 -24.25 26.16 1.42
CA VAL A 178 -25.23 26.01 0.35
C VAL A 178 -25.79 27.39 -0.08
N GLN A 179 -26.00 28.30 0.87
CA GLN A 179 -26.38 29.67 0.54
C GLN A 179 -25.27 30.42 -0.19
N GLY A 180 -24.01 30.22 0.17
CA GLY A 180 -22.87 30.78 -0.52
C GLY A 180 -22.66 30.24 -1.96
N MET A 181 -23.11 29.03 -2.22
CA MET A 181 -23.09 28.42 -3.55
C MET A 181 -24.23 28.89 -4.46
N ASN A 182 -25.29 29.46 -3.90
CA ASN A 182 -26.49 29.83 -4.62
C ASN A 182 -26.19 30.78 -5.78
N ALA A 183 -26.88 30.63 -6.91
CA ALA A 183 -26.74 31.49 -8.08
C ALA A 183 -27.06 32.97 -7.80
N ASN A 184 -27.79 33.26 -6.72
CA ASN A 184 -28.10 34.64 -6.27
C ASN A 184 -26.92 35.32 -5.56
N GLU A 185 -25.89 34.58 -5.15
CA GLU A 185 -24.64 35.15 -4.66
C GLU A 185 -23.89 35.81 -5.83
N GLY A 186 -23.73 37.10 -5.73
CA GLY A 186 -23.12 37.88 -6.83
C GLY A 186 -21.60 37.83 -6.90
N ASN A 187 -20.93 37.26 -5.90
CA ASN A 187 -19.47 37.20 -5.83
C ASN A 187 -18.96 35.80 -6.12
N ASN A 188 -18.19 35.65 -7.21
CA ASN A 188 -17.67 34.37 -7.64
C ASN A 188 -16.62 33.75 -6.68
N GLU A 189 -15.84 34.57 -5.98
CA GLU A 189 -14.90 34.10 -4.98
C GLU A 189 -15.63 33.48 -3.78
N VAL A 190 -16.72 34.09 -3.36
CA VAL A 190 -17.61 33.53 -2.31
C VAL A 190 -18.20 32.20 -2.78
N ARG A 191 -18.74 32.16 -3.99
CA ARG A 191 -19.33 30.95 -4.57
C ARG A 191 -18.31 29.80 -4.66
N LEU A 192 -17.08 30.10 -5.10
CA LEU A 192 -16.01 29.12 -5.22
C LEU A 192 -15.59 28.59 -3.83
N SER A 193 -15.38 29.47 -2.86
CA SER A 193 -15.02 29.06 -1.49
C SER A 193 -16.11 28.24 -0.83
N ALA A 194 -17.36 28.59 -1.07
CA ALA A 194 -18.50 27.80 -0.57
C ALA A 194 -18.56 26.40 -1.19
N THR A 195 -18.33 26.29 -2.50
CA THR A 195 -18.34 25.01 -3.20
C THR A 195 -17.22 24.08 -2.71
N ARG A 196 -16.02 24.63 -2.54
CA ARG A 196 -14.87 23.90 -1.94
C ARG A 196 -15.13 23.51 -0.49
N ALA A 197 -15.77 24.38 0.28
CA ALA A 197 -16.16 24.06 1.65
C ALA A 197 -17.17 22.91 1.71
N LEU A 198 -18.12 22.86 0.77
CA LEU A 198 -19.06 21.74 0.69
C LEU A 198 -18.33 20.42 0.45
N TYR A 199 -17.37 20.40 -0.45
CA TYR A 199 -16.57 19.20 -0.71
C TYR A 199 -15.99 18.62 0.60
N ASN A 200 -15.39 19.44 1.42
CA ASN A 200 -14.82 19.03 2.72
C ASN A 200 -15.89 18.72 3.78
N ALA A 201 -17.06 19.32 3.67
CA ALA A 201 -18.16 19.12 4.64
C ALA A 201 -19.01 17.89 4.36
N LEU A 202 -18.86 17.24 3.19
CA LEU A 202 -19.71 16.11 2.80
C LEU A 202 -19.59 14.91 3.75
N SER A 203 -18.42 14.65 4.31
CA SER A 203 -18.24 13.58 5.30
C SER A 203 -19.02 13.81 6.60
N PHE A 204 -19.37 15.06 6.92
CA PHE A 204 -20.18 15.44 8.09
C PHE A 204 -21.68 15.35 7.85
N ALA A 205 -22.10 15.22 6.61
CA ALA A 205 -23.50 15.41 6.18
C ALA A 205 -24.34 14.12 6.19
N GLN A 206 -23.93 13.09 6.89
CA GLN A 206 -24.61 11.78 6.94
C GLN A 206 -26.12 11.92 7.28
N ALA A 207 -26.45 12.62 8.37
CA ALA A 207 -27.82 12.83 8.78
C ALA A 207 -28.62 13.67 7.76
N ASN A 208 -27.95 14.65 7.13
CA ASN A 208 -28.57 15.53 6.14
C ASN A 208 -28.88 14.78 4.83
N PHE A 209 -27.99 13.88 4.40
CA PHE A 209 -28.25 13.01 3.25
C PHE A 209 -29.29 11.92 3.52
N SER A 210 -29.53 11.57 4.77
CA SER A 210 -30.62 10.69 5.17
C SER A 210 -32.00 11.37 5.16
N ASN A 211 -32.06 12.71 5.19
CA ASN A 211 -33.29 13.49 5.07
C ASN A 211 -33.55 13.84 3.60
N ASP A 212 -34.65 13.37 3.05
CA ASP A 212 -34.99 13.52 1.63
C ASP A 212 -35.01 15.00 1.17
N MET A 213 -35.58 15.90 1.99
CA MET A 213 -35.68 17.33 1.63
C MET A 213 -34.33 18.03 1.65
N GLU A 214 -33.51 17.76 2.65
CA GLU A 214 -32.15 18.33 2.77
C GLU A 214 -31.25 17.81 1.67
N ARG A 215 -31.28 16.53 1.40
CA ARG A 215 -30.56 15.90 0.31
C ARG A 215 -30.94 16.46 -1.06
N ASP A 216 -32.24 16.58 -1.36
CA ASP A 216 -32.72 17.15 -2.62
C ASP A 216 -32.24 18.60 -2.81
N TYR A 217 -32.22 19.38 -1.74
CA TYR A 217 -31.74 20.75 -1.77
C TYR A 217 -30.22 20.82 -2.06
N ILE A 218 -29.41 20.04 -1.37
CA ILE A 218 -27.98 19.97 -1.58
C ILE A 218 -27.67 19.52 -3.02
N MET A 219 -28.30 18.46 -3.47
CA MET A 219 -28.10 17.93 -4.82
C MET A 219 -28.48 18.94 -5.89
N ARG A 220 -29.58 19.66 -5.71
CA ARG A 220 -30.00 20.70 -6.63
C ARG A 220 -28.96 21.82 -6.71
N VAL A 221 -28.48 22.31 -5.60
CA VAL A 221 -27.48 23.40 -5.56
C VAL A 221 -26.17 22.97 -6.19
N VAL A 222 -25.72 21.76 -5.95
CA VAL A 222 -24.51 21.21 -6.56
C VAL A 222 -24.68 21.08 -8.09
N CYS A 223 -25.79 20.52 -8.53
CA CYS A 223 -26.09 20.39 -9.96
C CYS A 223 -26.20 21.75 -10.67
N GLU A 224 -26.81 22.75 -10.04
CA GLU A 224 -26.85 24.12 -10.56
C GLU A 224 -25.44 24.74 -10.66
N ALA A 225 -24.57 24.48 -9.67
CA ALA A 225 -23.19 24.96 -9.67
C ALA A 225 -22.34 24.37 -10.81
N THR A 226 -22.65 23.16 -11.27
CA THR A 226 -21.99 22.55 -12.45
C THR A 226 -22.29 23.31 -13.75
N LEU A 227 -23.29 24.16 -13.75
CA LEU A 227 -23.70 25.00 -14.89
C LEU A 227 -23.26 26.48 -14.74
N SER A 228 -22.49 26.80 -13.72
CA SER A 228 -21.98 28.15 -13.48
C SER A 228 -21.17 28.67 -14.68
N PRO A 229 -21.21 30.00 -14.99
CA PRO A 229 -20.34 30.58 -16.00
C PRO A 229 -18.84 30.47 -15.72
N GLU A 230 -18.46 30.32 -14.44
CA GLU A 230 -17.07 30.24 -14.00
C GLU A 230 -16.54 28.80 -14.02
N VAL A 231 -15.44 28.57 -14.75
CA VAL A 231 -14.81 27.25 -14.90
C VAL A 231 -14.44 26.61 -13.56
N LYS A 232 -13.83 27.39 -12.66
CA LYS A 232 -13.39 26.89 -11.36
C LYS A 232 -14.56 26.45 -10.49
N ILE A 233 -15.69 27.12 -10.54
CA ILE A 233 -16.90 26.74 -9.80
C ILE A 233 -17.47 25.45 -10.38
N ARG A 234 -17.53 25.32 -11.72
CA ARG A 234 -17.98 24.09 -12.36
C ARG A 234 -17.11 22.90 -11.96
N GLN A 235 -15.80 23.06 -12.00
CA GLN A 235 -14.84 22.02 -11.58
C GLN A 235 -15.06 21.62 -10.13
N ALA A 236 -15.16 22.57 -9.21
CA ALA A 236 -15.38 22.30 -7.80
C ALA A 236 -16.73 21.62 -7.54
N ALA A 237 -17.77 21.97 -8.30
CA ALA A 237 -19.07 21.33 -8.21
C ALA A 237 -19.03 19.86 -8.66
N PHE A 238 -18.29 19.53 -9.72
CA PHE A 238 -18.08 18.15 -10.13
C PHE A 238 -17.23 17.37 -9.12
N GLU A 239 -16.24 17.98 -8.49
CA GLU A 239 -15.50 17.39 -7.38
C GLU A 239 -16.45 17.02 -6.22
N CYS A 240 -17.42 17.87 -5.91
CA CYS A 240 -18.47 17.55 -4.95
C CYS A 240 -19.30 16.33 -5.39
N LEU A 241 -19.70 16.26 -6.66
CA LEU A 241 -20.44 15.10 -7.18
C LEU A 241 -19.64 13.81 -7.11
N VAL A 242 -18.34 13.84 -7.40
CA VAL A 242 -17.45 12.69 -7.25
C VAL A 242 -17.44 12.20 -5.80
N SER A 243 -17.28 13.10 -4.85
CA SER A 243 -17.28 12.79 -3.42
C SER A 243 -18.64 12.25 -2.94
N ILE A 244 -19.73 12.83 -3.42
CA ILE A 244 -21.11 12.34 -3.13
C ILE A 244 -21.28 10.93 -3.69
N GLY A 245 -20.77 10.66 -4.89
CA GLY A 245 -20.81 9.35 -5.53
C GLY A 245 -20.18 8.25 -4.71
N SER A 246 -19.03 8.50 -4.12
CA SER A 246 -18.32 7.54 -3.27
C SER A 246 -18.89 7.46 -1.86
N THR A 247 -19.29 8.58 -1.25
CA THR A 247 -19.75 8.62 0.15
C THR A 247 -21.21 8.21 0.31
N TYR A 248 -22.07 8.59 -0.64
CA TYR A 248 -23.52 8.42 -0.57
C TYR A 248 -24.07 7.69 -1.78
N TYR A 249 -23.38 6.67 -2.24
CA TYR A 249 -23.76 5.86 -3.39
C TYR A 249 -25.23 5.38 -3.31
N GLU A 250 -25.66 4.90 -2.14
CA GLU A 250 -27.00 4.39 -1.92
C GLU A 250 -28.12 5.45 -2.04
N LYS A 251 -27.77 6.73 -2.05
CA LYS A 251 -28.74 7.84 -2.15
C LYS A 251 -28.85 8.43 -3.55
N LEU A 252 -28.11 7.90 -4.53
CA LEU A 252 -27.98 8.49 -5.86
C LEU A 252 -29.12 8.17 -6.83
N ALA A 253 -29.89 7.11 -6.59
CA ALA A 253 -30.89 6.64 -7.55
C ALA A 253 -31.84 7.73 -8.09
N PRO A 254 -32.38 8.66 -7.28
CA PRO A 254 -33.26 9.73 -7.78
C PRO A 254 -32.56 10.75 -8.67
N TYR A 255 -31.23 10.87 -8.59
CA TYR A 255 -30.44 11.94 -9.21
C TYR A 255 -29.60 11.47 -10.40
N ILE A 256 -29.46 10.17 -10.58
CA ILE A 256 -28.47 9.59 -11.51
C ILE A 256 -28.70 10.01 -12.97
N GLN A 257 -29.95 10.17 -13.39
CA GLN A 257 -30.26 10.60 -14.74
C GLN A 257 -29.86 12.06 -14.98
N ASP A 258 -30.12 12.93 -14.02
CA ASP A 258 -29.71 14.33 -14.10
C ASP A 258 -28.20 14.47 -14.08
N ILE A 259 -27.52 13.67 -13.24
CA ILE A 259 -26.05 13.63 -13.19
C ILE A 259 -25.48 13.11 -14.52
N PHE A 260 -26.08 12.10 -15.11
CA PHE A 260 -25.68 11.64 -16.43
C PHE A 260 -25.76 12.75 -17.49
N ASN A 261 -26.84 13.49 -17.53
CA ASN A 261 -27.02 14.60 -18.48
C ASN A 261 -25.97 15.70 -18.27
N ILE A 262 -25.71 16.08 -17.03
CA ILE A 262 -24.72 17.10 -16.66
C ILE A 262 -23.30 16.64 -17.02
N THR A 263 -22.94 15.42 -16.65
CA THR A 263 -21.60 14.85 -16.92
C THR A 263 -21.38 14.65 -18.42
N SER A 264 -22.37 14.16 -19.14
CA SER A 264 -22.31 13.98 -20.60
C SER A 264 -22.06 15.30 -21.32
N LYS A 265 -22.76 16.36 -20.93
CA LYS A 265 -22.53 17.70 -21.48
C LYS A 265 -21.12 18.21 -21.18
N ALA A 266 -20.65 18.04 -19.93
CA ALA A 266 -19.32 18.50 -19.55
C ALA A 266 -18.21 17.77 -20.31
N VAL A 267 -18.29 16.46 -20.47
CA VAL A 267 -17.30 15.68 -21.22
C VAL A 267 -17.24 16.11 -22.69
N LYS A 268 -18.36 16.42 -23.30
CA LYS A 268 -18.45 16.77 -24.74
C LYS A 268 -18.07 18.21 -25.05
N GLU A 269 -18.42 19.17 -24.19
CA GLU A 269 -18.46 20.59 -24.52
C GLU A 269 -17.63 21.50 -23.61
N ASP A 270 -17.27 21.03 -22.40
CA ASP A 270 -16.60 21.86 -21.40
C ASP A 270 -15.07 21.82 -21.52
N GLU A 271 -14.42 22.68 -20.77
CA GLU A 271 -12.96 22.69 -20.65
C GLU A 271 -12.43 21.43 -19.99
N GLU A 272 -11.21 21.06 -20.34
CA GLU A 272 -10.60 19.78 -19.90
C GLU A 272 -10.66 19.56 -18.39
N PRO A 273 -10.30 20.53 -17.50
CA PRO A 273 -10.36 20.29 -16.06
C PRO A 273 -11.76 19.91 -15.54
N VAL A 274 -12.80 20.45 -16.16
CA VAL A 274 -14.21 20.13 -15.82
C VAL A 274 -14.58 18.77 -16.38
N ALA A 275 -14.25 18.50 -17.62
CA ALA A 275 -14.52 17.22 -18.29
C ALA A 275 -13.84 16.05 -17.57
N LEU A 276 -12.61 16.23 -17.07
CA LEU A 276 -11.90 15.23 -16.28
C LEU A 276 -12.66 14.85 -15.00
N GLN A 277 -13.21 15.82 -14.28
CA GLN A 277 -14.00 15.57 -13.08
C GLN A 277 -15.33 14.88 -13.39
N ALA A 278 -15.94 15.22 -14.51
CA ALA A 278 -17.16 14.55 -14.96
C ALA A 278 -16.93 13.06 -15.26
N ILE A 279 -15.79 12.70 -15.85
CA ILE A 279 -15.38 11.32 -16.06
C ILE A 279 -15.06 10.64 -14.72
N GLU A 280 -14.38 11.33 -13.83
CA GLU A 280 -14.01 10.84 -12.51
C GLU A 280 -15.24 10.41 -11.70
N PHE A 281 -16.35 11.11 -11.84
CA PHE A 281 -17.63 10.68 -11.24
C PHE A 281 -17.97 9.24 -11.65
N TRP A 282 -17.91 8.92 -12.93
CA TRP A 282 -18.25 7.58 -13.41
C TRP A 282 -17.20 6.53 -13.01
N SER A 283 -15.94 6.92 -12.97
CA SER A 283 -14.87 6.06 -12.43
C SER A 283 -15.12 5.71 -10.96
N SER A 284 -15.51 6.70 -10.15
CA SER A 284 -15.86 6.48 -8.73
C SER A 284 -17.07 5.57 -8.56
N ILE A 285 -18.09 5.70 -9.41
CA ILE A 285 -19.25 4.80 -9.37
C ILE A 285 -18.82 3.36 -9.76
N CYS A 286 -17.94 3.21 -10.73
CA CYS A 286 -17.38 1.89 -11.07
C CYS A 286 -16.67 1.27 -9.87
N ASP A 287 -15.81 2.02 -9.20
CA ASP A 287 -15.08 1.53 -8.02
C ASP A 287 -16.04 1.06 -6.92
N GLU A 288 -17.06 1.87 -6.59
CA GLU A 288 -18.09 1.49 -5.61
C GLU A 288 -18.83 0.20 -6.00
N GLU A 289 -19.21 0.08 -7.27
CA GLU A 289 -19.93 -1.12 -7.75
C GLU A 289 -19.03 -2.34 -7.82
N ILE A 290 -17.75 -2.20 -8.18
CA ILE A 290 -16.76 -3.27 -8.17
C ILE A 290 -16.56 -3.78 -6.73
N ASP A 291 -16.35 -2.88 -5.77
CA ASP A 291 -16.16 -3.25 -4.36
C ASP A 291 -17.37 -4.00 -3.80
N ILE A 292 -18.58 -3.49 -4.06
CA ILE A 292 -19.81 -4.16 -3.64
C ILE A 292 -19.94 -5.55 -4.27
N LEU A 293 -19.66 -5.69 -5.56
CA LEU A 293 -19.78 -6.97 -6.27
C LEU A 293 -18.71 -7.99 -5.84
N GLU A 294 -17.51 -7.55 -5.52
CA GLU A 294 -16.43 -8.41 -5.01
C GLU A 294 -16.74 -8.90 -3.58
N GLU A 295 -17.18 -8.00 -2.69
CA GLU A 295 -17.51 -8.34 -1.31
C GLU A 295 -18.67 -9.34 -1.18
N TYR A 296 -19.71 -9.22 -2.02
CA TYR A 296 -20.88 -10.08 -1.95
C TYR A 296 -20.92 -11.21 -3.01
N GLY A 297 -19.80 -11.47 -3.68
CA GLY A 297 -19.67 -12.59 -4.63
C GLY A 297 -20.63 -12.58 -5.81
N GLY A 298 -21.24 -11.44 -6.14
CA GLY A 298 -22.20 -11.31 -7.25
C GLY A 298 -23.58 -11.91 -7.00
N GLU A 299 -23.80 -12.58 -5.88
CA GLU A 299 -25.10 -13.12 -5.49
C GLU A 299 -25.82 -12.17 -4.53
N PHE A 300 -26.53 -11.20 -5.09
CA PHE A 300 -27.42 -10.34 -4.28
C PHE A 300 -28.70 -11.10 -3.95
N THR A 301 -28.86 -11.48 -2.68
CA THR A 301 -30.16 -11.86 -2.13
C THR A 301 -30.92 -10.59 -1.73
N ALA A 302 -32.26 -10.64 -1.75
CA ALA A 302 -33.13 -9.52 -1.37
C ALA A 302 -32.91 -9.03 0.07
N ASP A 303 -32.11 -9.73 0.86
CA ASP A 303 -31.79 -9.47 2.26
C ASP A 303 -30.38 -8.88 2.48
N SER A 304 -29.62 -8.55 1.42
CA SER A 304 -28.30 -7.92 1.58
C SER A 304 -28.43 -6.49 2.12
N ASP A 305 -27.69 -6.18 3.16
CA ASP A 305 -27.70 -4.88 3.83
C ASP A 305 -27.15 -3.74 2.95
N VAL A 306 -26.38 -4.05 1.90
CA VAL A 306 -25.82 -3.07 0.96
C VAL A 306 -26.28 -3.40 -0.47
N PRO A 307 -27.23 -2.63 -1.03
CA PRO A 307 -27.71 -2.86 -2.38
C PRO A 307 -26.76 -2.31 -3.44
N CYS A 308 -26.53 -3.08 -4.51
CA CYS A 308 -25.96 -2.56 -5.76
C CYS A 308 -27.11 -2.12 -6.68
N TYR A 309 -27.07 -0.87 -7.14
CA TYR A 309 -28.11 -0.32 -8.04
C TYR A 309 -27.78 -0.53 -9.53
N TYR A 310 -26.61 -1.05 -9.85
CA TYR A 310 -26.16 -1.29 -11.24
C TYR A 310 -26.25 -0.03 -12.12
N PHE A 311 -25.86 1.12 -11.61
CA PHE A 311 -25.90 2.38 -12.34
C PHE A 311 -25.07 2.34 -13.63
N ILE A 312 -23.92 1.69 -13.60
CA ILE A 312 -23.04 1.56 -14.77
C ILE A 312 -23.71 0.72 -15.85
N LYS A 313 -24.33 -0.38 -15.48
CA LYS A 313 -25.07 -1.24 -16.42
C LYS A 313 -26.27 -0.50 -17.04
N GLN A 314 -26.98 0.29 -16.25
CA GLN A 314 -28.09 1.13 -16.73
C GLN A 314 -27.63 2.22 -17.69
N ALA A 315 -26.52 2.87 -17.40
CA ALA A 315 -25.94 3.94 -18.21
C ALA A 315 -25.13 3.41 -19.42
N LEU A 316 -24.83 2.15 -19.48
CA LEU A 316 -23.85 1.54 -20.39
C LEU A 316 -24.05 1.94 -21.85
N PRO A 317 -25.28 1.87 -22.45
CA PRO A 317 -25.47 2.22 -23.87
C PRO A 317 -25.11 3.65 -24.24
N ALA A 318 -25.19 4.58 -23.30
CA ALA A 318 -24.86 5.98 -23.49
C ALA A 318 -23.48 6.35 -22.95
N LEU A 319 -23.04 5.72 -21.87
CA LEU A 319 -21.73 5.96 -21.23
C LEU A 319 -20.58 5.50 -22.13
N VAL A 320 -20.66 4.32 -22.70
CA VAL A 320 -19.59 3.76 -23.54
C VAL A 320 -19.31 4.62 -24.77
N PRO A 321 -20.29 5.04 -25.59
CA PRO A 321 -20.04 5.97 -26.69
C PRO A 321 -19.39 7.29 -26.26
N MET A 322 -19.80 7.85 -25.14
CA MET A 322 -19.23 9.07 -24.57
C MET A 322 -17.74 8.87 -24.25
N LEU A 323 -17.36 7.79 -23.62
CA LEU A 323 -15.97 7.48 -23.27
C LEU A 323 -15.14 7.22 -24.53
N LEU A 324 -15.66 6.50 -25.52
CA LEU A 324 -14.98 6.22 -26.78
C LEU A 324 -14.66 7.52 -27.57
N GLU A 325 -15.55 8.50 -27.56
CA GLU A 325 -15.29 9.80 -28.20
C GLU A 325 -14.09 10.51 -27.57
N THR A 326 -13.87 10.39 -26.28
CA THR A 326 -12.71 11.01 -25.60
C THR A 326 -11.38 10.44 -26.08
N LEU A 327 -11.34 9.19 -26.51
CA LEU A 327 -10.13 8.52 -26.98
C LEU A 327 -9.61 9.12 -28.31
N LEU A 328 -10.49 9.78 -29.08
CA LEU A 328 -10.12 10.46 -30.33
C LEU A 328 -9.45 11.83 -30.11
N LYS A 329 -9.43 12.33 -28.88
CA LYS A 329 -8.90 13.67 -28.53
C LYS A 329 -7.43 13.63 -28.09
N GLN A 330 -6.59 12.87 -28.80
CA GLN A 330 -5.15 12.80 -28.56
C GLN A 330 -4.45 14.03 -29.14
N GLU A 331 -3.42 14.53 -28.45
CA GLU A 331 -2.57 15.63 -28.92
C GLU A 331 -1.19 15.10 -29.35
N GLU A 332 -0.57 15.73 -30.35
CA GLU A 332 0.72 15.28 -30.92
C GLU A 332 1.89 15.42 -29.94
N ASP A 333 1.83 16.43 -29.07
CA ASP A 333 2.93 16.80 -28.18
C ASP A 333 2.88 16.12 -26.79
N GLN A 334 1.93 15.22 -26.56
CA GLN A 334 1.74 14.57 -25.24
C GLN A 334 2.87 13.63 -24.81
N ASP A 335 3.70 13.17 -25.73
CA ASP A 335 4.83 12.27 -25.41
C ASP A 335 5.95 12.94 -24.62
N GLN A 336 5.95 14.25 -24.46
CA GLN A 336 7.04 14.99 -23.82
C GLN A 336 6.86 15.19 -22.31
N ASP A 337 5.66 14.98 -21.80
CA ASP A 337 5.35 15.10 -20.36
C ASP A 337 4.92 13.74 -19.79
N GLU A 338 5.88 13.00 -19.27
CA GLU A 338 5.67 11.69 -18.60
C GLU A 338 4.81 11.79 -17.32
N GLY A 339 3.66 12.37 -17.37
CA GLY A 339 2.80 12.48 -16.19
C GLY A 339 1.59 13.39 -16.35
N ALA A 340 1.41 13.98 -17.54
CA ALA A 340 0.25 14.82 -17.81
C ALA A 340 -1.00 13.92 -17.99
N TRP A 341 -1.91 14.00 -17.03
CA TRP A 341 -3.23 13.37 -17.10
C TRP A 341 -4.11 14.15 -18.07
N ASN A 342 -4.68 13.51 -19.08
CA ASN A 342 -5.50 14.14 -20.11
C ASN A 342 -6.85 13.43 -20.29
N LEU A 343 -7.71 14.03 -21.10
CA LEU A 343 -9.06 13.54 -21.31
C LEU A 343 -9.11 12.12 -21.92
N ALA A 344 -8.23 11.83 -22.88
CA ALA A 344 -8.17 10.51 -23.50
C ALA A 344 -7.73 9.43 -22.50
N MET A 345 -6.74 9.71 -21.67
CA MET A 345 -6.28 8.81 -20.60
C MET A 345 -7.39 8.57 -19.58
N ALA A 346 -8.08 9.62 -19.14
CA ALA A 346 -9.20 9.52 -18.22
C ALA A 346 -10.35 8.66 -18.81
N GLY A 347 -10.69 8.90 -20.05
CA GLY A 347 -11.72 8.15 -20.76
C GLY A 347 -11.38 6.68 -20.92
N GLY A 348 -10.14 6.35 -21.25
CA GLY A 348 -9.65 4.98 -21.39
C GLY A 348 -9.59 4.24 -20.05
N THR A 349 -9.13 4.91 -19.00
CA THR A 349 -9.12 4.36 -17.65
C THR A 349 -10.54 4.08 -17.15
N CYS A 350 -11.46 5.02 -17.35
CA CYS A 350 -12.86 4.83 -17.01
C CYS A 350 -13.49 3.68 -17.82
N LEU A 351 -13.18 3.56 -19.11
CA LEU A 351 -13.64 2.46 -19.97
C LEU A 351 -13.17 1.10 -19.41
N GLY A 352 -11.95 1.01 -18.96
CA GLY A 352 -11.40 -0.18 -18.30
C GLY A 352 -12.16 -0.53 -17.01
N LEU A 353 -12.47 0.46 -16.17
CA LEU A 353 -13.28 0.27 -14.96
C LEU A 353 -14.73 -0.16 -15.31
N VAL A 354 -15.32 0.41 -16.35
CA VAL A 354 -16.64 -0.02 -16.85
C VAL A 354 -16.58 -1.49 -17.28
N ALA A 355 -15.54 -1.90 -18.00
CA ALA A 355 -15.36 -3.31 -18.41
C ALA A 355 -15.27 -4.26 -17.21
N ARG A 356 -14.55 -3.88 -16.17
CA ARG A 356 -14.47 -4.65 -14.92
C ARG A 356 -15.82 -4.72 -14.20
N THR A 357 -16.60 -3.65 -14.26
CA THR A 357 -17.91 -3.58 -13.59
C THR A 357 -18.97 -4.44 -14.27
N VAL A 358 -19.07 -4.38 -15.61
CA VAL A 358 -20.17 -5.02 -16.37
C VAL A 358 -19.76 -6.31 -17.08
N GLY A 359 -18.47 -6.59 -17.19
CA GLY A 359 -17.96 -7.79 -17.82
C GLY A 359 -18.29 -7.88 -19.33
N ASP A 360 -18.81 -9.00 -19.76
CA ASP A 360 -19.04 -9.32 -21.19
C ASP A 360 -19.93 -8.32 -21.92
N ASP A 361 -20.79 -7.60 -21.22
CA ASP A 361 -21.79 -6.70 -21.82
C ASP A 361 -21.14 -5.49 -22.54
N ILE A 362 -19.89 -5.15 -22.21
CA ILE A 362 -19.19 -4.05 -22.85
C ILE A 362 -18.70 -4.39 -24.27
N VAL A 363 -18.39 -5.64 -24.53
CA VAL A 363 -17.76 -6.08 -25.78
C VAL A 363 -18.57 -5.68 -27.02
N PRO A 364 -19.89 -5.95 -27.11
CA PRO A 364 -20.67 -5.56 -28.29
C PRO A 364 -20.83 -4.05 -28.48
N LEU A 365 -20.56 -3.25 -27.46
CA LEU A 365 -20.63 -1.79 -27.54
C LEU A 365 -19.32 -1.15 -28.00
N VAL A 366 -18.19 -1.79 -27.72
CA VAL A 366 -16.86 -1.28 -28.07
C VAL A 366 -16.36 -1.81 -29.41
N MET A 367 -16.65 -3.05 -29.75
CA MET A 367 -16.14 -3.66 -30.99
C MET A 367 -16.48 -2.91 -32.28
N PRO A 368 -17.71 -2.36 -32.47
CA PRO A 368 -18.01 -1.55 -33.66
C PRO A 368 -17.11 -0.33 -33.82
N PHE A 369 -16.79 0.35 -32.72
CA PHE A 369 -15.86 1.48 -32.72
C PHE A 369 -14.44 1.05 -33.15
N ILE A 370 -13.97 -0.07 -32.64
CA ILE A 370 -12.66 -0.64 -33.01
C ILE A 370 -12.61 -0.97 -34.50
N GLU A 371 -13.60 -1.69 -35.01
CA GLU A 371 -13.68 -2.10 -36.40
C GLU A 371 -13.74 -0.89 -37.36
N GLU A 372 -14.47 0.15 -36.96
CA GLU A 372 -14.58 1.38 -37.77
C GLU A 372 -13.26 2.16 -37.86
N ASN A 373 -12.51 2.24 -36.74
CA ASN A 373 -11.37 3.17 -36.62
C ASN A 373 -10.00 2.53 -36.84
N ILE A 374 -9.86 1.22 -36.70
CA ILE A 374 -8.55 0.53 -36.66
C ILE A 374 -7.77 0.64 -37.99
N THR A 375 -8.45 0.84 -39.10
CA THR A 375 -7.84 0.95 -40.43
C THR A 375 -7.89 2.36 -41.03
N LYS A 376 -8.31 3.36 -40.27
CA LYS A 376 -8.42 4.75 -40.73
C LYS A 376 -7.05 5.36 -41.02
N PRO A 377 -6.93 6.30 -41.96
CA PRO A 377 -5.68 6.98 -42.29
C PRO A 377 -5.12 7.83 -41.13
N ASP A 378 -5.98 8.43 -40.32
CA ASP A 378 -5.58 9.25 -39.16
C ASP A 378 -5.07 8.34 -38.03
N TRP A 379 -3.85 8.58 -37.56
CA TRP A 379 -3.25 7.84 -36.49
C TRP A 379 -4.05 7.91 -35.18
N ARG A 380 -4.74 9.06 -34.91
CA ARG A 380 -5.56 9.23 -33.71
C ARG A 380 -6.71 8.22 -33.65
N GLN A 381 -7.33 7.95 -34.81
CA GLN A 381 -8.39 6.96 -34.93
C GLN A 381 -7.87 5.53 -34.73
N ARG A 382 -6.72 5.21 -35.33
CA ARG A 382 -6.09 3.87 -35.14
C ARG A 382 -5.65 3.65 -33.71
N GLU A 383 -5.01 4.66 -33.11
CA GLU A 383 -4.57 4.62 -31.70
C GLU A 383 -5.76 4.48 -30.76
N ALA A 384 -6.83 5.28 -30.95
CA ALA A 384 -8.04 5.21 -30.14
C ALA A 384 -8.70 3.82 -30.21
N ALA A 385 -8.77 3.22 -31.39
CA ALA A 385 -9.29 1.85 -31.55
C ALA A 385 -8.45 0.82 -30.79
N THR A 386 -7.15 0.92 -30.87
CA THR A 386 -6.22 0.03 -30.16
C THR A 386 -6.31 0.22 -28.64
N TYR A 387 -6.37 1.48 -28.20
CA TYR A 387 -6.50 1.80 -26.78
C TYR A 387 -7.83 1.29 -26.18
N ALA A 388 -8.93 1.47 -26.92
CA ALA A 388 -10.23 0.93 -26.54
C ALA A 388 -10.18 -0.59 -26.34
N PHE A 389 -9.55 -1.28 -27.29
CA PHE A 389 -9.40 -2.74 -27.20
C PHE A 389 -8.57 -3.16 -25.98
N GLY A 390 -7.43 -2.56 -25.76
CA GLY A 390 -6.58 -2.81 -24.59
C GLY A 390 -7.28 -2.52 -23.27
N SER A 391 -8.13 -1.49 -23.22
CA SER A 391 -8.85 -1.09 -22.01
C SER A 391 -9.91 -2.10 -21.56
N ILE A 392 -10.50 -2.86 -22.46
CA ILE A 392 -11.58 -3.83 -22.16
C ILE A 392 -11.11 -5.26 -21.90
N LEU A 393 -9.83 -5.51 -21.87
CA LEU A 393 -9.28 -6.88 -21.72
C LEU A 393 -9.39 -7.43 -20.30
N GLU A 394 -9.61 -6.61 -19.31
CA GLU A 394 -9.91 -7.00 -17.93
C GLU A 394 -11.40 -6.82 -17.66
N GLY A 395 -12.06 -7.85 -17.17
CA GLY A 395 -13.50 -7.84 -16.85
C GLY A 395 -14.31 -8.83 -17.68
N PRO A 396 -14.36 -8.72 -19.01
CA PRO A 396 -15.00 -9.73 -19.85
C PRO A 396 -14.34 -11.11 -19.68
N SER A 397 -15.15 -12.16 -19.84
CA SER A 397 -14.66 -13.55 -19.70
C SER A 397 -13.61 -13.90 -20.77
N PRO A 398 -12.61 -14.73 -20.44
CA PRO A 398 -11.67 -15.24 -21.43
C PRO A 398 -12.34 -15.90 -22.62
N ASP A 399 -13.45 -16.60 -22.41
CA ASP A 399 -14.22 -17.26 -23.48
C ASP A 399 -14.77 -16.26 -24.49
N LYS A 400 -15.13 -15.04 -24.03
CA LYS A 400 -15.61 -13.97 -24.90
C LYS A 400 -14.47 -13.28 -25.65
N LEU A 401 -13.34 -13.05 -24.99
CA LEU A 401 -12.21 -12.29 -25.52
C LEU A 401 -11.27 -13.11 -26.42
N THR A 402 -11.02 -14.36 -26.09
CA THR A 402 -10.05 -15.20 -26.81
C THR A 402 -10.30 -15.33 -28.30
N PRO A 403 -11.56 -15.56 -28.78
CA PRO A 403 -11.82 -15.60 -30.23
C PRO A 403 -11.47 -14.27 -30.93
N ILE A 404 -11.75 -13.15 -30.28
CA ILE A 404 -11.46 -11.81 -30.81
C ILE A 404 -9.95 -11.58 -30.90
N VAL A 405 -9.23 -11.93 -29.84
CA VAL A 405 -7.77 -11.80 -29.78
C VAL A 405 -7.09 -12.67 -30.81
N ASN A 406 -7.54 -13.90 -30.99
CA ASN A 406 -6.98 -14.83 -32.01
C ASN A 406 -7.08 -14.27 -33.43
N VAL A 407 -8.15 -13.56 -33.74
CA VAL A 407 -8.30 -12.87 -35.02
C VAL A 407 -7.43 -11.61 -35.12
N ALA A 408 -7.33 -10.83 -34.01
CA ALA A 408 -6.66 -9.55 -33.97
C ALA A 408 -5.14 -9.63 -33.81
N LEU A 409 -4.61 -10.73 -33.27
CA LEU A 409 -3.20 -10.84 -32.86
C LEU A 409 -2.24 -10.58 -34.01
N ASN A 410 -2.45 -11.21 -35.17
CA ASN A 410 -1.57 -11.05 -36.32
C ASN A 410 -1.62 -9.61 -36.88
N PHE A 411 -2.80 -8.98 -36.87
CA PHE A 411 -2.96 -7.59 -37.24
C PHE A 411 -2.17 -6.67 -36.29
N MET A 412 -2.25 -6.89 -35.00
CA MET A 412 -1.52 -6.10 -34.00
C MET A 412 0.01 -6.26 -34.12
N LEU A 413 0.49 -7.47 -34.34
CA LEU A 413 1.92 -7.72 -34.57
C LEU A 413 2.43 -7.00 -35.82
N THR A 414 1.62 -6.97 -36.89
CA THR A 414 1.93 -6.25 -38.13
C THR A 414 1.92 -4.75 -37.87
N ALA A 415 0.96 -4.21 -37.14
CA ALA A 415 0.87 -2.80 -36.76
C ALA A 415 2.07 -2.35 -35.91
N LEU A 416 2.46 -3.16 -34.93
CA LEU A 416 3.62 -2.87 -34.09
C LEU A 416 4.92 -2.77 -34.90
N THR A 417 5.03 -3.56 -35.96
CA THR A 417 6.20 -3.57 -36.84
C THR A 417 6.17 -2.42 -37.85
N ASN A 418 5.04 -2.14 -38.47
CA ASN A 418 4.93 -1.35 -39.70
C ASN A 418 4.15 -0.05 -39.60
N ASP A 419 3.39 0.20 -38.51
CA ASP A 419 2.63 1.45 -38.43
C ASP A 419 3.57 2.67 -38.48
N PRO A 420 3.26 3.70 -39.27
CA PRO A 420 4.09 4.89 -39.37
C PRO A 420 4.07 5.77 -38.11
N SER A 421 3.07 5.60 -37.23
CA SER A 421 2.94 6.37 -35.99
C SER A 421 3.52 5.62 -34.79
N SER A 422 4.43 6.26 -34.08
CA SER A 422 4.97 5.74 -32.81
C SER A 422 3.90 5.67 -31.72
N HIS A 423 2.90 6.55 -31.73
CA HIS A 423 1.76 6.52 -30.81
C HIS A 423 0.94 5.22 -30.97
N VAL A 424 0.66 4.85 -32.22
CA VAL A 424 -0.05 3.58 -32.49
C VAL A 424 0.78 2.39 -32.07
N LYS A 425 2.08 2.37 -32.35
CA LYS A 425 2.98 1.30 -31.92
C LYS A 425 3.06 1.18 -30.41
N ASP A 426 3.18 2.31 -29.69
CA ASP A 426 3.20 2.35 -28.22
C ASP A 426 1.95 1.71 -27.63
N THR A 427 0.78 2.15 -28.05
CA THR A 427 -0.50 1.61 -27.59
C THR A 427 -0.70 0.14 -28.00
N THR A 428 -0.22 -0.26 -29.16
CA THR A 428 -0.28 -1.64 -29.64
C THR A 428 0.58 -2.56 -28.75
N ALA A 429 1.80 -2.14 -28.41
CA ALA A 429 2.67 -2.89 -27.52
C ALA A 429 2.07 -3.02 -26.12
N TRP A 430 1.50 -1.95 -25.60
CA TRP A 430 0.77 -1.94 -24.33
C TRP A 430 -0.41 -2.92 -24.37
N THR A 431 -1.21 -2.90 -25.44
CA THR A 431 -2.34 -3.81 -25.62
C THR A 431 -1.91 -5.28 -25.67
N LEU A 432 -0.81 -5.59 -26.35
CA LEU A 432 -0.24 -6.93 -26.36
C LEU A 432 0.17 -7.37 -24.94
N GLY A 433 0.76 -6.50 -24.17
CA GLY A 433 1.09 -6.75 -22.78
C GLY A 433 -0.14 -7.10 -21.95
N ARG A 434 -1.23 -6.36 -22.09
CA ARG A 434 -2.49 -6.66 -21.42
C ARG A 434 -3.11 -7.98 -21.86
N ILE A 435 -3.02 -8.34 -23.14
CA ILE A 435 -3.45 -9.65 -23.64
C ILE A 435 -2.68 -10.76 -22.91
N PHE A 436 -1.38 -10.66 -22.82
CA PHE A 436 -0.56 -11.67 -22.14
C PHE A 436 -0.82 -11.71 -20.63
N GLU A 437 -1.04 -10.55 -20.01
CA GLU A 437 -1.37 -10.45 -18.57
C GLU A 437 -2.68 -11.18 -18.23
N PHE A 438 -3.75 -10.91 -18.95
CA PHE A 438 -5.08 -11.39 -18.59
C PHE A 438 -5.51 -12.69 -19.27
N LEU A 439 -4.93 -13.06 -20.40
CA LEU A 439 -5.41 -14.17 -21.20
C LEU A 439 -4.38 -15.29 -21.42
N HIS A 440 -3.13 -15.09 -21.03
CA HIS A 440 -2.08 -16.10 -21.25
C HIS A 440 -2.32 -17.41 -20.49
N GLY A 441 -2.62 -17.30 -19.19
CA GLY A 441 -2.83 -18.42 -18.28
C GLY A 441 -4.27 -18.96 -18.25
N SER A 442 -5.17 -18.49 -19.12
CA SER A 442 -6.56 -18.90 -19.11
C SER A 442 -6.70 -20.37 -19.54
N THR A 443 -7.60 -21.09 -18.87
CA THR A 443 -7.93 -22.51 -19.12
C THR A 443 -8.79 -22.72 -20.37
N VAL A 444 -8.67 -21.84 -21.37
CA VAL A 444 -9.49 -21.87 -22.59
C VAL A 444 -9.03 -23.00 -23.52
N GLU A 445 -9.96 -23.65 -24.17
CA GLU A 445 -9.67 -24.73 -25.13
C GLU A 445 -8.76 -24.29 -26.29
N THR A 446 -8.73 -23.01 -26.63
CA THR A 446 -7.88 -22.46 -27.70
C THR A 446 -6.90 -21.44 -27.12
N PRO A 447 -5.66 -21.83 -26.83
CA PRO A 447 -4.64 -20.90 -26.29
C PRO A 447 -4.30 -19.82 -27.32
N ILE A 448 -4.06 -18.60 -26.83
CA ILE A 448 -3.66 -17.45 -27.67
C ILE A 448 -2.24 -17.63 -28.20
N ILE A 449 -1.34 -18.14 -27.37
CA ILE A 449 0.04 -18.41 -27.74
C ILE A 449 0.17 -19.89 -28.06
N THR A 450 0.50 -20.16 -29.31
CA THR A 450 0.68 -21.51 -29.84
C THR A 450 2.12 -21.72 -30.31
N PRO A 451 2.60 -22.96 -30.46
CA PRO A 451 3.93 -23.19 -31.05
C PRO A 451 4.11 -22.54 -32.42
N ALA A 452 3.00 -22.37 -33.17
CA ALA A 452 3.03 -21.78 -34.50
C ALA A 452 3.26 -20.27 -34.50
N ASN A 453 2.73 -19.55 -33.52
CA ASN A 453 2.82 -18.06 -33.44
C ASN A 453 3.86 -17.54 -32.43
N CYS A 454 4.36 -18.36 -31.53
CA CYS A 454 5.27 -17.96 -30.47
C CYS A 454 6.54 -17.30 -31.02
N GLN A 455 7.14 -17.90 -32.05
CA GLN A 455 8.33 -17.34 -32.69
C GLN A 455 8.07 -15.95 -33.28
N GLN A 456 6.94 -15.75 -33.94
CA GLN A 456 6.56 -14.46 -34.51
C GLN A 456 6.36 -13.42 -33.43
N ILE A 457 5.65 -13.77 -32.37
CA ILE A 457 5.42 -12.87 -31.20
C ILE A 457 6.75 -12.39 -30.63
N ILE A 458 7.65 -13.31 -30.32
CA ILE A 458 8.96 -12.99 -29.76
C ILE A 458 9.79 -12.15 -30.72
N THR A 459 9.85 -12.52 -31.98
CA THR A 459 10.60 -11.77 -33.01
C THR A 459 10.11 -10.34 -33.11
N VAL A 460 8.80 -10.11 -33.14
CA VAL A 460 8.20 -8.76 -33.19
C VAL A 460 8.50 -7.96 -31.94
N LEU A 461 8.38 -8.54 -30.77
CA LEU A 461 8.68 -7.85 -29.50
C LEU A 461 10.15 -7.47 -29.41
N LEU A 462 11.07 -8.38 -29.75
CA LEU A 462 12.50 -8.09 -29.75
C LEU A 462 12.89 -7.03 -30.78
N GLN A 463 12.26 -7.04 -31.92
CA GLN A 463 12.45 -5.98 -32.93
C GLN A 463 11.92 -4.63 -32.44
N SER A 464 10.80 -4.60 -31.76
CA SER A 464 10.21 -3.39 -31.20
C SER A 464 11.02 -2.77 -30.05
N MET A 465 11.86 -3.56 -29.39
CA MET A 465 12.84 -3.06 -28.40
C MET A 465 13.94 -2.19 -29.02
N LYS A 466 14.06 -2.15 -30.35
CA LYS A 466 14.99 -1.28 -31.10
C LYS A 466 14.32 0.02 -31.57
N ASP A 467 13.03 0.17 -31.38
CA ASP A 467 12.23 1.34 -31.74
C ASP A 467 12.49 2.51 -30.76
N VAL A 468 11.79 3.61 -30.93
CA VAL A 468 11.88 4.77 -30.02
C VAL A 468 11.61 4.35 -28.56
N PRO A 469 12.15 5.08 -27.58
CA PRO A 469 12.12 4.64 -26.17
C PRO A 469 10.74 4.25 -25.65
N ASN A 470 9.70 5.00 -25.98
CA ASN A 470 8.32 4.71 -25.53
C ASN A 470 7.83 3.34 -26.05
N VAL A 471 8.04 3.06 -27.31
CA VAL A 471 7.66 1.78 -27.94
C VAL A 471 8.49 0.65 -27.38
N ALA A 472 9.79 0.85 -27.24
CA ALA A 472 10.69 -0.14 -26.66
C ALA A 472 10.33 -0.50 -25.21
N GLU A 473 9.98 0.50 -24.41
CA GLU A 473 9.54 0.29 -23.02
C GLU A 473 8.27 -0.56 -22.96
N LYS A 474 7.27 -0.27 -23.79
CA LYS A 474 6.04 -1.06 -23.86
C LYS A 474 6.27 -2.47 -24.40
N ALA A 475 7.21 -2.63 -25.32
CA ALA A 475 7.62 -3.97 -25.82
C ALA A 475 8.29 -4.80 -24.70
N CYS A 476 9.12 -4.18 -23.87
CA CYS A 476 9.67 -4.80 -22.66
C CYS A 476 8.56 -5.26 -21.71
N GLY A 477 7.58 -4.39 -21.45
CA GLY A 477 6.42 -4.70 -20.61
C GLY A 477 5.58 -5.85 -21.17
N ALA A 478 5.37 -5.91 -22.46
CA ALA A 478 4.68 -7.04 -23.10
C ALA A 478 5.44 -8.36 -22.92
N LEU A 479 6.76 -8.33 -23.07
CA LEU A 479 7.59 -9.51 -22.82
C LEU A 479 7.58 -9.93 -21.34
N TYR A 480 7.53 -8.98 -20.44
CA TYR A 480 7.38 -9.23 -18.99
C TYR A 480 6.15 -10.10 -18.71
N PHE A 481 4.99 -9.68 -19.18
CA PHE A 481 3.74 -10.45 -18.99
C PHE A 481 3.72 -11.77 -19.76
N LEU A 482 4.36 -11.80 -20.91
CA LEU A 482 4.51 -13.07 -21.65
C LEU A 482 5.34 -14.09 -20.84
N ALA A 483 6.46 -13.67 -20.27
CA ALA A 483 7.31 -14.52 -19.44
C ALA A 483 6.59 -14.98 -18.16
N GLN A 484 5.85 -14.08 -17.53
CA GLN A 484 5.10 -14.36 -16.30
C GLN A 484 4.08 -15.50 -16.49
N GLY A 485 3.48 -15.60 -17.67
CA GLY A 485 2.55 -16.68 -17.98
C GLY A 485 3.18 -18.08 -18.03
N TYR A 486 4.50 -18.19 -17.99
CA TYR A 486 5.25 -19.44 -17.93
C TYR A 486 5.87 -19.72 -16.55
N GLU A 487 5.41 -19.07 -15.51
CA GLU A 487 5.83 -19.34 -14.13
C GLU A 487 5.53 -20.82 -13.78
N ASP A 488 6.45 -21.44 -13.05
CA ASP A 488 6.33 -22.80 -12.48
C ASP A 488 6.18 -23.96 -13.49
N LEU A 489 6.56 -23.77 -14.74
CA LEU A 489 6.45 -24.84 -15.77
C LEU A 489 7.59 -25.90 -15.73
N GLY A 490 8.42 -25.92 -14.68
CA GLY A 490 9.39 -27.00 -14.48
C GLY A 490 10.58 -26.99 -15.44
N SER A 491 10.79 -28.08 -16.21
CA SER A 491 12.04 -28.30 -16.96
C SER A 491 12.15 -27.48 -18.25
N SER A 492 11.03 -27.21 -18.92
CA SER A 492 11.02 -26.51 -20.22
C SER A 492 9.73 -25.73 -20.45
N SER A 493 9.82 -24.61 -21.15
CA SER A 493 8.67 -23.79 -21.58
C SER A 493 8.80 -23.40 -23.05
N ALA A 494 7.76 -22.77 -23.62
CA ALA A 494 7.80 -22.25 -24.99
C ALA A 494 8.87 -21.15 -25.19
N LEU A 495 9.28 -20.46 -24.13
CA LEU A 495 10.33 -19.43 -24.18
C LEU A 495 11.75 -20.00 -24.10
N THR A 496 11.92 -21.25 -23.66
CA THR A 496 13.25 -21.86 -23.46
C THR A 496 14.15 -21.77 -24.71
N PRO A 497 13.67 -22.07 -25.95
CA PRO A 497 14.51 -21.94 -27.14
C PRO A 497 14.95 -20.51 -27.45
N TYR A 498 14.24 -19.50 -26.96
CA TYR A 498 14.47 -18.09 -27.24
C TYR A 498 15.14 -17.36 -26.08
N PHE A 499 15.40 -18.04 -24.97
CA PHE A 499 15.90 -17.42 -23.73
C PHE A 499 17.19 -16.64 -23.97
N GLN A 500 18.16 -17.19 -24.67
CA GLN A 500 19.42 -16.51 -24.93
C GLN A 500 19.23 -15.24 -25.76
N GLU A 501 18.41 -15.31 -26.82
CA GLU A 501 18.11 -14.16 -27.67
C GLU A 501 17.36 -13.07 -26.91
N ILE A 502 16.40 -13.43 -26.06
CA ILE A 502 15.66 -12.52 -25.20
C ILE A 502 16.59 -11.80 -24.24
N VAL A 503 17.43 -12.54 -23.53
CA VAL A 503 18.39 -11.96 -22.56
C VAL A 503 19.37 -11.01 -23.27
N GLN A 504 19.91 -11.41 -24.41
CA GLN A 504 20.83 -10.57 -25.18
C GLN A 504 20.15 -9.29 -25.67
N SER A 505 18.92 -9.37 -26.14
CA SER A 505 18.15 -8.20 -26.60
C SER A 505 17.86 -7.24 -25.46
N LEU A 506 17.49 -7.74 -24.29
CA LEU A 506 17.26 -6.92 -23.09
C LEU A 506 18.54 -6.23 -22.63
N LEU A 507 19.66 -6.94 -22.61
CA LEU A 507 20.97 -6.33 -22.30
C LEU A 507 21.36 -5.24 -23.29
N ASN A 508 21.08 -5.45 -24.57
CA ASN A 508 21.34 -4.43 -25.60
C ASN A 508 20.50 -3.16 -25.35
N VAL A 509 19.24 -3.32 -24.94
CA VAL A 509 18.37 -2.19 -24.56
C VAL A 509 18.96 -1.40 -23.39
N THR A 510 19.48 -2.08 -22.38
CA THR A 510 20.07 -1.39 -21.20
C THR A 510 21.28 -0.53 -21.55
N HIS A 511 21.96 -0.84 -22.65
CA HIS A 511 23.14 -0.11 -23.14
C HIS A 511 22.83 0.98 -24.19
N ARG A 512 21.57 1.20 -24.54
CA ARG A 512 21.18 2.27 -25.45
C ARG A 512 21.51 3.63 -24.85
N GLU A 513 21.94 4.57 -25.69
CA GLU A 513 22.23 5.95 -25.28
C GLU A 513 20.97 6.65 -24.73
N ASP A 514 19.80 6.34 -25.31
CA ASP A 514 18.48 6.85 -24.91
C ASP A 514 17.75 6.01 -23.86
N ALA A 515 18.41 5.04 -23.25
CA ALA A 515 17.81 4.14 -22.25
C ALA A 515 17.33 4.85 -20.97
N GLY A 516 17.78 6.08 -20.73
CA GLY A 516 17.28 6.92 -19.64
C GLY A 516 15.93 7.58 -19.93
N GLU A 517 15.48 7.60 -21.19
CA GLU A 517 14.20 8.15 -21.58
C GLU A 517 13.07 7.13 -21.32
N SER A 518 11.90 7.61 -20.95
CA SER A 518 10.69 6.79 -20.73
C SER A 518 10.89 5.59 -19.78
N ARG A 519 11.83 5.69 -18.86
CA ARG A 519 12.18 4.59 -17.94
C ARG A 519 12.58 3.28 -18.66
N LEU A 520 13.08 3.36 -19.88
CA LEU A 520 13.39 2.20 -20.71
C LEU A 520 14.40 1.24 -20.04
N ARG A 521 15.48 1.79 -19.43
CA ARG A 521 16.48 0.98 -18.72
C ARG A 521 15.87 0.20 -17.57
N THR A 522 15.05 0.86 -16.77
CA THR A 522 14.32 0.24 -15.65
C THR A 522 13.42 -0.87 -16.16
N ALA A 523 12.62 -0.62 -17.18
CA ALA A 523 11.74 -1.61 -17.78
C ALA A 523 12.51 -2.82 -18.35
N ALA A 524 13.67 -2.59 -18.95
CA ALA A 524 14.52 -3.66 -19.48
C ALA A 524 15.07 -4.57 -18.37
N TYR A 525 15.54 -4.00 -17.26
CA TYR A 525 16.01 -4.78 -16.12
C TYR A 525 14.87 -5.50 -15.39
N GLU A 526 13.73 -4.84 -15.20
CA GLU A 526 12.55 -5.47 -14.61
C GLU A 526 12.08 -6.66 -15.43
N THR A 527 12.07 -6.52 -16.76
CA THR A 527 11.72 -7.60 -17.67
C THR A 527 12.76 -8.72 -17.64
N LEU A 528 14.04 -8.38 -17.59
CA LEU A 528 15.13 -9.37 -17.44
C LEU A 528 14.97 -10.18 -16.15
N ASN A 529 14.64 -9.51 -15.05
CA ASN A 529 14.37 -10.14 -13.75
C ASN A 529 13.22 -11.14 -13.86
N GLU A 530 12.13 -10.76 -14.50
CA GLU A 530 10.98 -11.65 -14.68
C GLU A 530 11.27 -12.83 -15.60
N VAL A 531 11.99 -12.61 -16.68
CA VAL A 531 12.44 -13.67 -17.59
C VAL A 531 13.32 -14.69 -16.87
N VAL A 532 14.22 -14.22 -16.00
CA VAL A 532 15.06 -15.10 -15.16
C VAL A 532 14.22 -15.83 -14.12
N ARG A 533 13.33 -15.13 -13.44
CA ARG A 533 12.46 -15.71 -12.41
C ARG A 533 11.59 -16.84 -12.96
N CYS A 534 11.02 -16.66 -14.14
CA CYS A 534 10.19 -17.64 -14.83
C CYS A 534 10.98 -18.60 -15.73
N SER A 535 12.31 -18.58 -15.69
CA SER A 535 13.15 -19.46 -16.46
C SER A 535 13.08 -20.92 -15.99
N THR A 536 13.46 -21.83 -16.85
CA THR A 536 13.38 -23.27 -16.61
C THR A 536 14.77 -23.89 -16.33
N GLU A 537 14.78 -25.14 -15.90
CA GLU A 537 16.04 -25.85 -15.61
C GLU A 537 16.98 -25.94 -16.83
N GLU A 538 16.47 -26.06 -18.05
CA GLU A 538 17.28 -26.11 -19.26
C GLU A 538 18.09 -24.83 -19.51
N THR A 539 17.63 -23.69 -19.00
CA THR A 539 18.30 -22.38 -19.16
C THR A 539 19.22 -22.02 -18.00
N ALA A 540 19.35 -22.86 -17.00
CA ALA A 540 20.14 -22.59 -15.78
C ALA A 540 21.58 -22.20 -16.08
N ARG A 541 22.20 -22.83 -17.10
CA ARG A 541 23.56 -22.48 -17.55
C ARG A 541 23.63 -21.02 -18.04
N LEU A 542 22.65 -20.58 -18.81
CA LEU A 542 22.60 -19.22 -19.34
C LEU A 542 22.37 -18.18 -18.22
N VAL A 543 21.58 -18.55 -17.23
CA VAL A 543 21.41 -17.71 -16.01
C VAL A 543 22.73 -17.59 -15.25
N LEU A 544 23.49 -18.68 -15.15
CA LEU A 544 24.81 -18.66 -14.52
C LEU A 544 25.82 -17.77 -15.30
N GLU A 545 25.79 -17.81 -16.62
CA GLU A 545 26.61 -16.91 -17.46
C GLU A 545 26.21 -15.45 -17.28
N LEU A 546 24.94 -15.17 -17.06
CA LEU A 546 24.41 -13.82 -16.79
C LEU A 546 24.99 -13.21 -15.50
N VAL A 547 25.29 -14.02 -14.48
CA VAL A 547 25.97 -13.56 -13.25
C VAL A 547 27.23 -12.76 -13.57
N GLN A 548 28.06 -13.28 -14.46
CA GLN A 548 29.31 -12.60 -14.84
C GLN A 548 29.06 -11.26 -15.52
N VAL A 549 28.06 -11.19 -16.40
CA VAL A 549 27.70 -9.96 -17.12
C VAL A 549 27.23 -8.89 -16.14
N ILE A 550 26.34 -9.24 -15.24
CA ILE A 550 25.80 -8.29 -14.25
C ILE A 550 26.88 -7.85 -13.25
N MET A 551 27.73 -8.76 -12.79
CA MET A 551 28.88 -8.42 -11.94
C MET A 551 29.84 -7.44 -12.64
N ALA A 552 30.11 -7.65 -13.90
CA ALA A 552 30.98 -6.76 -14.68
C ALA A 552 30.38 -5.37 -14.82
N GLU A 553 29.09 -5.25 -15.07
CA GLU A 553 28.39 -3.96 -15.14
C GLU A 553 28.39 -3.25 -13.79
N LEU A 554 28.11 -3.96 -12.71
CA LEU A 554 28.16 -3.39 -11.36
C LEU A 554 29.58 -2.91 -11.02
N HIS A 555 30.59 -3.69 -11.35
CA HIS A 555 32.00 -3.31 -11.15
C HIS A 555 32.35 -2.02 -11.91
N LYS A 556 31.93 -1.87 -13.15
CA LYS A 556 32.14 -0.63 -13.93
C LYS A 556 31.53 0.58 -13.24
N THR A 557 30.31 0.45 -12.68
CA THR A 557 29.67 1.57 -11.96
C THR A 557 30.45 1.97 -10.71
N LEU A 558 31.09 1.02 -10.06
CA LEU A 558 31.90 1.26 -8.84
C LEU A 558 33.27 1.87 -9.13
N GLU A 559 33.80 1.70 -10.34
CA GLU A 559 35.09 2.27 -10.77
C GLU A 559 34.97 3.72 -11.31
N ALA A 560 33.78 4.16 -11.66
CA ALA A 560 33.55 5.51 -12.18
C ALA A 560 33.82 6.58 -11.12
N GLN A 561 34.67 7.56 -11.44
CA GLN A 561 35.09 8.64 -10.54
C GLN A 561 34.80 10.01 -11.17
N ASN A 562 34.73 11.03 -10.32
CA ASN A 562 34.55 12.42 -10.72
C ASN A 562 33.24 12.72 -11.49
N LEU A 563 32.14 12.13 -11.03
CA LEU A 563 30.82 12.34 -11.63
C LEU A 563 30.18 13.66 -11.15
N SER A 564 29.44 14.31 -12.05
CA SER A 564 28.52 15.38 -11.68
C SER A 564 27.39 14.85 -10.79
N SER A 565 26.59 15.74 -10.21
CA SER A 565 25.45 15.33 -9.36
C SER A 565 24.46 14.44 -10.11
N ASP A 566 24.09 14.84 -11.34
CA ASP A 566 23.13 14.10 -12.17
C ASP A 566 23.69 12.74 -12.62
N GLU A 567 24.97 12.70 -12.98
CA GLU A 567 25.64 11.44 -13.36
C GLU A 567 25.71 10.47 -12.17
N ARG A 568 25.91 11.00 -10.97
CA ARG A 568 25.93 10.20 -9.74
C ARG A 568 24.56 9.61 -9.41
N GLU A 569 23.51 10.40 -9.60
CA GLU A 569 22.13 9.93 -9.40
C GLU A 569 21.80 8.80 -10.37
N LYS A 570 22.09 8.97 -11.65
CA LYS A 570 21.93 7.92 -12.68
C LYS A 570 22.77 6.67 -12.39
N GLN A 571 23.98 6.85 -11.88
CA GLN A 571 24.82 5.74 -11.44
C GLN A 571 24.21 4.99 -10.26
N ASN A 572 23.68 5.70 -9.28
CA ASN A 572 23.03 5.10 -8.12
C ASN A 572 21.78 4.30 -8.55
N GLU A 573 20.98 4.84 -9.43
CA GLU A 573 19.83 4.13 -10.01
C GLU A 573 20.27 2.85 -10.71
N LEU A 574 21.29 2.92 -11.55
CA LEU A 574 21.83 1.74 -12.24
C LEU A 574 22.38 0.70 -11.26
N GLN A 575 23.11 1.11 -10.23
CA GLN A 575 23.59 0.20 -9.19
C GLN A 575 22.44 -0.51 -8.46
N GLY A 576 21.36 0.20 -8.14
CA GLY A 576 20.17 -0.39 -7.56
C GLY A 576 19.53 -1.45 -8.47
N LEU A 577 19.34 -1.14 -9.75
CA LEU A 577 18.84 -2.09 -10.75
C LEU A 577 19.71 -3.34 -10.89
N LEU A 578 21.02 -3.17 -10.90
CA LEU A 578 21.97 -4.29 -10.99
C LEU A 578 21.97 -5.16 -9.72
N CYS A 579 21.86 -4.56 -8.54
CA CYS A 579 21.71 -5.30 -7.28
C CYS A 579 20.41 -6.11 -7.26
N GLY A 580 19.30 -5.51 -7.71
CA GLY A 580 18.01 -6.20 -7.85
C GLY A 580 18.09 -7.35 -8.85
N CYS A 581 18.79 -7.18 -9.95
CA CYS A 581 19.02 -8.24 -10.92
C CYS A 581 19.85 -9.40 -10.32
N LEU A 582 20.91 -9.10 -9.59
CA LEU A 582 21.69 -10.11 -8.87
C LEU A 582 20.85 -10.85 -7.84
N GLN A 583 19.98 -10.14 -7.11
CA GLN A 583 19.04 -10.76 -6.16
C GLN A 583 18.20 -11.85 -6.83
N VAL A 584 17.55 -11.54 -7.95
CA VAL A 584 16.68 -12.48 -8.68
C VAL A 584 17.47 -13.66 -9.22
N ILE A 585 18.65 -13.41 -9.80
CA ILE A 585 19.54 -14.46 -10.29
C ILE A 585 19.98 -15.40 -9.16
N ILE A 586 20.36 -14.86 -8.02
CA ILE A 586 20.77 -15.60 -6.84
C ILE A 586 19.63 -16.47 -6.31
N GLN A 587 18.43 -15.91 -6.22
CA GLN A 587 17.24 -16.65 -5.82
C GLN A 587 16.98 -17.83 -6.76
N LYS A 588 17.07 -17.60 -8.06
CA LYS A 588 16.86 -18.63 -9.07
C LYS A 588 17.91 -19.75 -9.01
N LEU A 589 19.18 -19.39 -8.94
CA LEU A 589 20.27 -20.36 -8.86
C LEU A 589 20.35 -21.06 -7.49
N GLY A 590 19.92 -20.41 -6.43
CA GLY A 590 19.87 -20.97 -5.07
C GLY A 590 18.75 -21.99 -4.83
N ALA A 591 17.77 -22.06 -5.73
CA ALA A 591 16.62 -22.96 -5.59
C ALA A 591 16.94 -24.45 -5.88
N SER A 592 18.02 -24.73 -6.62
CA SER A 592 18.46 -26.08 -6.98
C SER A 592 19.87 -26.35 -6.48
N ASP A 593 20.13 -27.51 -5.90
CA ASP A 593 21.45 -27.88 -5.39
C ASP A 593 22.55 -27.86 -6.45
N THR A 594 22.26 -28.23 -7.68
CA THR A 594 23.20 -28.26 -8.80
C THR A 594 23.65 -26.85 -9.19
N THR A 595 22.71 -25.92 -9.36
CA THR A 595 23.00 -24.53 -9.72
C THR A 595 23.57 -23.74 -8.55
N LYS A 596 23.13 -24.03 -7.34
CA LYS A 596 23.66 -23.47 -6.09
C LYS A 596 25.14 -23.76 -5.94
N TYR A 597 25.57 -24.98 -6.19
CA TYR A 597 26.98 -25.36 -6.13
C TYR A 597 27.84 -24.60 -7.18
N ALA A 598 27.35 -24.49 -8.40
CA ALA A 598 28.03 -23.75 -9.46
C ALA A 598 28.10 -22.23 -9.16
N PHE A 599 27.02 -21.67 -8.64
CA PHE A 599 26.93 -20.26 -8.23
C PHE A 599 27.94 -19.91 -7.12
N MET A 600 28.19 -20.80 -6.18
CA MET A 600 29.10 -20.54 -5.05
C MET A 600 30.55 -20.25 -5.49
N HIS A 601 30.96 -20.61 -6.71
CA HIS A 601 32.24 -20.20 -7.26
C HIS A 601 32.38 -18.68 -7.44
N TYR A 602 31.29 -17.98 -7.60
CA TYR A 602 31.23 -16.51 -7.72
C TYR A 602 30.96 -15.79 -6.38
N GLY A 603 30.73 -16.55 -5.33
CA GLY A 603 30.27 -16.02 -4.04
C GLY A 603 31.18 -14.93 -3.47
N ASP A 604 32.48 -15.16 -3.45
CA ASP A 604 33.46 -14.18 -2.93
C ASP A 604 33.47 -12.88 -3.73
N GLN A 605 33.35 -12.97 -5.04
CA GLN A 605 33.34 -11.81 -5.94
C GLN A 605 32.04 -11.01 -5.78
N ILE A 606 30.92 -11.69 -5.71
CA ILE A 606 29.60 -11.07 -5.50
C ILE A 606 29.56 -10.33 -4.17
N MET A 607 30.02 -10.98 -3.11
CA MET A 607 30.03 -10.37 -1.78
C MET A 607 30.96 -9.16 -1.71
N ASN A 608 32.11 -9.22 -2.36
CA ASN A 608 33.01 -8.07 -2.47
C ASN A 608 32.32 -6.88 -3.17
N LEU A 609 31.60 -7.12 -4.25
CA LEU A 609 30.83 -6.07 -4.94
C LEU A 609 29.75 -5.45 -4.03
N PHE A 610 29.01 -6.25 -3.29
CA PHE A 610 28.01 -5.76 -2.36
C PHE A 610 28.64 -4.91 -1.24
N ILE A 611 29.75 -5.34 -0.67
CA ILE A 611 30.48 -4.57 0.35
C ILE A 611 30.91 -3.21 -0.21
N ARG A 612 31.40 -3.19 -1.45
CA ARG A 612 31.78 -1.93 -2.12
C ARG A 612 30.57 -1.02 -2.36
N VAL A 613 29.41 -1.58 -2.68
CA VAL A 613 28.15 -0.83 -2.80
C VAL A 613 27.77 -0.20 -1.46
N PHE A 614 27.84 -0.94 -0.36
CA PHE A 614 27.57 -0.41 0.98
C PHE A 614 28.55 0.69 1.42
N ALA A 615 29.77 0.69 0.89
CA ALA A 615 30.73 1.76 1.13
C ALA A 615 30.35 3.07 0.43
N CYS A 616 29.46 3.04 -0.56
CA CYS A 616 28.88 4.22 -1.19
C CYS A 616 27.80 4.86 -0.29
N ARG A 617 27.64 6.19 -0.38
CA ARG A 617 26.78 6.94 0.54
C ARG A 617 25.31 7.02 0.14
N SER A 618 24.88 6.35 -0.91
CA SER A 618 23.49 6.41 -1.38
C SER A 618 22.60 5.38 -0.68
N ALA A 619 21.61 5.83 0.06
CA ALA A 619 20.69 4.99 0.81
C ALA A 619 19.79 4.09 -0.09
N THR A 620 19.36 4.60 -1.24
CA THR A 620 18.55 3.83 -2.21
C THR A 620 19.25 2.57 -2.70
N VAL A 621 20.53 2.67 -2.98
CA VAL A 621 21.34 1.51 -3.40
C VAL A 621 21.52 0.52 -2.24
N HIS A 622 21.56 1.01 -1.00
CA HIS A 622 21.70 0.17 0.18
C HIS A 622 20.49 -0.73 0.40
N GLU A 623 19.28 -0.26 0.10
CA GLU A 623 18.06 -1.07 0.19
C GLU A 623 18.15 -2.29 -0.75
N GLU A 624 18.42 -2.05 -2.03
CA GLU A 624 18.51 -3.11 -3.04
C GLU A 624 19.69 -4.08 -2.76
N ALA A 625 20.84 -3.55 -2.37
CA ALA A 625 21.99 -4.36 -2.00
C ALA A 625 21.71 -5.22 -0.77
N MET A 626 20.96 -4.69 0.21
CA MET A 626 20.60 -5.44 1.42
C MET A 626 19.63 -6.58 1.09
N LEU A 627 18.62 -6.33 0.24
CA LEU A 627 17.75 -7.38 -0.26
C LEU A 627 18.53 -8.50 -0.97
N ALA A 628 19.52 -8.13 -1.78
CA ALA A 628 20.41 -9.08 -2.46
C ALA A 628 21.24 -9.91 -1.47
N ILE A 629 21.66 -9.31 -0.36
CA ILE A 629 22.35 -10.01 0.73
C ILE A 629 21.45 -11.08 1.36
N GLY A 630 20.18 -10.78 1.59
CA GLY A 630 19.22 -11.77 2.10
C GLY A 630 19.13 -13.00 1.20
N ALA A 631 18.99 -12.78 -0.10
CA ALA A 631 18.99 -13.86 -1.10
C ALA A 631 20.33 -14.64 -1.13
N PHE A 632 21.43 -13.93 -1.03
CA PHE A 632 22.77 -14.50 -1.02
C PHE A 632 23.01 -15.37 0.22
N ALA A 633 22.58 -14.91 1.40
CA ALA A 633 22.66 -15.68 2.64
C ALA A 633 21.87 -16.99 2.54
N TYR A 634 20.64 -16.92 2.01
CA TYR A 634 19.83 -18.11 1.78
C TYR A 634 20.52 -19.11 0.83
N ALA A 635 21.06 -18.62 -0.30
CA ALA A 635 21.70 -19.47 -1.30
C ALA A 635 23.00 -20.11 -0.79
N THR A 636 23.78 -19.39 0.01
CA THR A 636 25.07 -19.89 0.55
C THR A 636 24.91 -20.70 1.84
N GLY A 637 23.79 -20.55 2.55
CA GLY A 637 23.52 -21.22 3.81
C GLY A 637 24.63 -20.99 4.85
N PRO A 638 25.08 -22.02 5.57
CA PRO A 638 26.11 -21.88 6.61
C PRO A 638 27.44 -21.30 6.14
N ASN A 639 27.74 -21.39 4.85
CA ASN A 639 28.95 -20.80 4.25
C ASN A 639 28.95 -19.27 4.29
N PHE A 640 27.81 -18.63 4.47
CA PHE A 640 27.73 -17.19 4.65
C PHE A 640 28.50 -16.70 5.88
N ALA A 641 28.72 -17.55 6.85
CA ALA A 641 29.45 -17.21 8.08
C ALA A 641 30.84 -16.57 7.82
N LYS A 642 31.51 -16.95 6.75
CA LYS A 642 32.82 -16.37 6.41
C LYS A 642 32.75 -14.90 5.99
N TYR A 643 31.58 -14.40 5.55
CA TYR A 643 31.39 -13.01 5.14
C TYR A 643 30.94 -12.10 6.27
N MET A 644 30.47 -12.67 7.37
CA MET A 644 29.93 -11.90 8.50
C MET A 644 30.92 -10.90 9.09
N PRO A 645 32.20 -11.22 9.29
CA PRO A 645 33.14 -10.27 9.88
C PRO A 645 33.28 -8.97 9.09
N ASP A 646 33.24 -9.01 7.77
CA ASP A 646 33.34 -7.84 6.90
C ASP A 646 31.99 -7.15 6.68
N PHE A 647 30.90 -7.90 6.74
CA PHE A 647 29.54 -7.41 6.48
C PHE A 647 28.86 -6.81 7.72
N TYR A 648 29.13 -7.31 8.90
CA TYR A 648 28.38 -6.99 10.13
C TYR A 648 28.25 -5.49 10.40
N LYS A 649 29.29 -4.70 10.13
CA LYS A 649 29.24 -3.24 10.32
C LYS A 649 28.17 -2.57 9.45
N TYR A 650 27.92 -3.09 8.25
CA TYR A 650 26.88 -2.55 7.36
C TYR A 650 25.49 -2.99 7.80
N LEU A 651 25.38 -4.19 8.33
CA LEU A 651 24.14 -4.66 8.99
C LEU A 651 23.78 -3.74 10.16
N GLU A 652 24.73 -3.43 11.01
CA GLU A 652 24.54 -2.52 12.15
C GLU A 652 24.18 -1.11 11.69
N MET A 653 24.85 -0.58 10.68
CA MET A 653 24.53 0.72 10.08
C MET A 653 23.09 0.76 9.53
N GLY A 654 22.66 -0.28 8.84
CA GLY A 654 21.29 -0.39 8.32
C GLY A 654 20.25 -0.42 9.43
N LEU A 655 20.50 -1.14 10.52
CA LEU A 655 19.61 -1.18 11.69
C LEU A 655 19.52 0.18 12.42
N GLN A 656 20.53 1.03 12.31
CA GLN A 656 20.59 2.37 12.91
C GLN A 656 20.05 3.47 12.00
N ASN A 657 19.72 3.16 10.75
CA ASN A 657 19.28 4.13 9.76
C ASN A 657 17.79 4.46 9.93
N PHE A 658 17.48 5.46 10.76
CA PHE A 658 16.10 5.92 10.98
C PHE A 658 15.63 6.93 9.95
N GLU A 659 16.57 7.64 9.28
CA GLU A 659 16.23 8.61 8.23
C GLU A 659 15.62 7.92 7.01
N GLU A 660 16.23 6.81 6.61
CA GLU A 660 15.75 5.96 5.51
C GLU A 660 15.13 4.69 6.10
N TYR A 661 13.93 4.81 6.62
CA TYR A 661 13.28 3.72 7.36
C TYR A 661 13.10 2.44 6.53
N GLN A 662 12.99 2.55 5.19
CA GLN A 662 12.93 1.40 4.29
C GLN A 662 14.21 0.56 4.37
N VAL A 663 15.38 1.21 4.38
CA VAL A 663 16.67 0.52 4.57
C VAL A 663 16.70 -0.20 5.90
N CYS A 664 16.23 0.45 6.96
CA CYS A 664 16.12 -0.17 8.30
C CYS A 664 15.20 -1.41 8.27
N ALA A 665 14.00 -1.28 7.70
CA ALA A 665 13.03 -2.37 7.62
C ALA A 665 13.59 -3.58 6.83
N VAL A 666 14.19 -3.32 5.67
CA VAL A 666 14.84 -4.36 4.86
C VAL A 666 15.99 -5.02 5.63
N THR A 667 16.80 -4.24 6.32
CA THR A 667 17.91 -4.76 7.13
C THR A 667 17.42 -5.68 8.24
N VAL A 668 16.34 -5.33 8.91
CA VAL A 668 15.69 -6.20 9.92
C VAL A 668 15.25 -7.52 9.31
N GLY A 669 14.64 -7.49 8.12
CA GLY A 669 14.27 -8.70 7.38
C GLY A 669 15.48 -9.58 7.04
N VAL A 670 16.59 -8.97 6.66
CA VAL A 670 17.86 -9.65 6.34
C VAL A 670 18.48 -10.29 7.59
N VAL A 671 18.31 -9.72 8.75
CA VAL A 671 18.70 -10.38 10.02
C VAL A 671 18.02 -11.75 10.14
N GLY A 672 16.72 -11.82 9.84
CA GLY A 672 15.99 -13.08 9.81
C GLY A 672 16.56 -14.07 8.78
N ASP A 673 16.85 -13.62 7.58
CA ASP A 673 17.45 -14.45 6.52
C ASP A 673 18.81 -15.01 6.93
N ILE A 674 19.66 -14.18 7.52
CA ILE A 674 20.98 -14.58 8.02
C ILE A 674 20.84 -15.58 9.17
N CYS A 675 19.91 -15.37 10.08
CA CYS A 675 19.64 -16.32 11.18
C CYS A 675 19.23 -17.69 10.64
N ARG A 676 18.36 -17.74 9.66
CA ARG A 676 17.96 -18.99 9.02
C ARG A 676 19.10 -19.66 8.28
N ALA A 677 19.99 -18.89 7.68
CA ALA A 677 21.15 -19.41 6.95
C ALA A 677 22.27 -19.94 7.86
N LEU A 678 22.58 -19.22 8.93
CA LEU A 678 23.70 -19.52 9.81
C LEU A 678 23.35 -20.42 11.00
N GLU A 679 22.07 -20.44 11.38
CA GLU A 679 21.63 -21.15 12.59
C GLU A 679 22.48 -20.72 13.82
N ASP A 680 23.06 -21.66 14.55
CA ASP A 680 23.88 -21.37 15.74
C ASP A 680 25.17 -20.55 15.46
N LYS A 681 25.63 -20.51 14.24
CA LYS A 681 26.80 -19.69 13.84
C LYS A 681 26.57 -18.18 13.93
N ILE A 682 25.32 -17.74 14.10
CA ILE A 682 25.01 -16.32 14.33
C ILE A 682 25.31 -15.87 15.78
N LEU A 683 25.54 -16.79 16.69
CA LEU A 683 25.77 -16.50 18.12
C LEU A 683 26.75 -15.38 18.43
N PRO A 684 27.92 -15.29 17.75
CA PRO A 684 28.90 -14.22 18.01
C PRO A 684 28.35 -12.81 17.75
N TYR A 685 27.31 -12.69 16.95
CA TYR A 685 26.71 -11.41 16.52
C TYR A 685 25.39 -11.11 17.21
N CYS A 686 24.80 -12.08 17.93
CA CYS A 686 23.47 -11.94 18.52
C CYS A 686 23.38 -10.82 19.56
N ASP A 687 24.38 -10.66 20.42
CA ASP A 687 24.38 -9.60 21.43
C ASP A 687 24.31 -8.20 20.80
N GLY A 688 25.07 -7.97 19.75
CA GLY A 688 25.04 -6.72 19.00
C GLY A 688 23.72 -6.49 18.29
N ILE A 689 23.21 -7.51 17.61
CA ILE A 689 21.94 -7.45 16.88
C ILE A 689 20.78 -7.21 17.84
N MET A 690 20.66 -7.99 18.89
CA MET A 690 19.57 -7.86 19.87
C MET A 690 19.62 -6.52 20.60
N THR A 691 20.79 -6.06 20.97
CA THR A 691 20.96 -4.75 21.62
C THR A 691 20.47 -3.64 20.70
N GLN A 692 20.81 -3.70 19.43
CA GLN A 692 20.37 -2.70 18.47
C GLN A 692 18.86 -2.75 18.21
N LEU A 693 18.28 -3.94 18.03
CA LEU A 693 16.84 -4.11 17.84
C LEU A 693 16.03 -3.59 19.04
N LEU A 694 16.50 -3.85 20.25
CA LEU A 694 15.86 -3.37 21.47
C LEU A 694 15.96 -1.84 21.60
N LYS A 695 17.09 -1.26 21.21
CA LYS A 695 17.25 0.20 21.15
C LYS A 695 16.31 0.82 20.10
N ASP A 696 16.18 0.19 18.95
CA ASP A 696 15.31 0.65 17.87
C ASP A 696 13.86 0.72 18.35
N LEU A 697 13.36 -0.34 19.01
CA LEU A 697 12.00 -0.36 19.58
C LEU A 697 11.78 0.71 20.66
N SER A 698 12.83 1.08 21.37
CA SER A 698 12.77 2.11 22.41
C SER A 698 12.93 3.54 21.86
N SER A 699 13.28 3.67 20.58
CA SER A 699 13.51 4.98 19.96
C SER A 699 12.21 5.60 19.48
N ASN A 700 12.05 6.88 19.78
CA ASN A 700 10.96 7.70 19.27
C ASN A 700 11.14 8.10 17.79
N GLN A 701 12.32 7.89 17.23
CA GLN A 701 12.64 8.21 15.84
C GLN A 701 12.35 7.04 14.87
N LEU A 702 12.09 5.86 15.41
CA LEU A 702 11.80 4.68 14.57
C LEU A 702 10.43 4.81 13.92
N HIS A 703 10.39 4.67 12.60
CA HIS A 703 9.12 4.63 11.87
C HIS A 703 8.31 3.41 12.29
N ARG A 704 6.98 3.57 12.47
CA ARG A 704 6.10 2.51 12.98
C ARG A 704 6.15 1.22 12.15
N SER A 705 6.31 1.33 10.82
CA SER A 705 6.35 0.19 9.91
C SER A 705 7.55 -0.76 10.13
N VAL A 706 8.58 -0.32 10.85
CA VAL A 706 9.75 -1.15 11.16
C VAL A 706 9.52 -2.05 12.38
N LYS A 707 8.57 -1.71 13.24
CA LYS A 707 8.29 -2.49 14.48
C LYS A 707 7.84 -3.92 14.23
N PRO A 708 6.86 -4.20 13.34
CA PRO A 708 6.47 -5.58 13.05
C PRO A 708 7.63 -6.47 12.58
N PRO A 709 8.48 -6.06 11.63
CA PRO A 709 9.67 -6.84 11.26
C PRO A 709 10.65 -7.11 12.42
N ILE A 710 10.84 -6.15 13.32
CA ILE A 710 11.71 -6.34 14.49
C ILE A 710 11.18 -7.46 15.39
N PHE A 711 9.87 -7.48 15.64
CA PHE A 711 9.27 -8.54 16.44
C PHE A 711 9.40 -9.92 15.77
N SER A 712 9.13 -10.01 14.47
CA SER A 712 9.36 -11.24 13.69
C SER A 712 10.82 -11.70 13.79
N SER A 713 11.77 -10.79 13.77
CA SER A 713 13.21 -11.10 13.89
C SER A 713 13.55 -11.72 15.24
N PHE A 714 12.89 -11.38 16.32
CA PHE A 714 13.09 -12.02 17.61
C PHE A 714 12.79 -13.53 17.53
N GLY A 715 11.74 -13.89 16.81
CA GLY A 715 11.42 -15.29 16.54
C GLY A 715 12.48 -16.01 15.72
N ASP A 716 12.96 -15.37 14.65
CA ASP A 716 14.02 -15.91 13.80
C ASP A 716 15.33 -16.13 14.58
N ILE A 717 15.71 -15.16 15.41
CA ILE A 717 16.90 -15.26 16.27
C ILE A 717 16.73 -16.41 17.28
N ALA A 718 15.60 -16.46 17.97
CA ALA A 718 15.31 -17.50 18.96
C ALA A 718 15.33 -18.91 18.35
N LEU A 719 14.77 -19.05 17.17
CA LEU A 719 14.76 -20.32 16.44
C LEU A 719 16.18 -20.73 16.02
N ALA A 720 17.02 -19.79 15.63
CA ALA A 720 18.40 -20.05 15.22
C ALA A 720 19.32 -20.45 16.36
N ILE A 721 19.21 -19.78 17.52
CA ILE A 721 20.12 -20.00 18.65
C ILE A 721 19.55 -20.89 19.77
N GLY A 722 18.28 -21.25 19.68
CA GLY A 722 17.62 -22.14 20.66
C GLY A 722 17.64 -21.60 22.09
N GLU A 723 18.04 -22.45 23.04
CA GLU A 723 18.09 -22.09 24.46
C GLU A 723 19.04 -20.92 24.79
N ASN A 724 19.99 -20.59 23.93
CA ASN A 724 20.85 -19.43 24.10
C ASN A 724 20.10 -18.09 24.03
N PHE A 725 18.84 -18.10 23.62
CA PHE A 725 17.96 -16.92 23.66
C PHE A 725 17.54 -16.56 25.09
N GLU A 726 17.80 -17.39 26.08
CA GLU A 726 17.47 -17.21 27.50
C GLU A 726 17.83 -15.79 28.00
N LYS A 727 19.03 -15.33 27.70
CA LYS A 727 19.52 -14.01 28.15
C LYS A 727 18.77 -12.82 27.61
N TYR A 728 18.00 -12.99 26.52
CA TYR A 728 17.21 -11.93 25.90
C TYR A 728 15.74 -11.94 26.33
N LEU A 729 15.26 -13.03 26.93
CA LEU A 729 13.85 -13.19 27.33
C LEU A 729 13.37 -12.04 28.20
N MET A 730 14.17 -11.65 29.19
CA MET A 730 13.81 -10.60 30.14
C MET A 730 13.68 -9.21 29.49
N TYR A 731 14.20 -9.01 28.27
CA TYR A 731 14.12 -7.76 27.52
C TYR A 731 13.08 -7.84 26.40
N ALA A 732 13.05 -8.95 25.67
CA ALA A 732 12.18 -9.13 24.51
C ALA A 732 10.71 -9.37 24.91
N MET A 733 10.47 -10.20 25.92
CA MET A 733 9.10 -10.58 26.33
C MET A 733 8.29 -9.39 26.86
N PRO A 734 8.81 -8.47 27.68
CA PRO A 734 8.06 -7.28 28.08
C PRO A 734 7.70 -6.36 26.89
N MET A 735 8.58 -6.24 25.91
CA MET A 735 8.28 -5.44 24.72
C MET A 735 7.19 -6.07 23.85
N LEU A 736 7.24 -7.40 23.68
CA LEU A 736 6.18 -8.14 22.99
C LEU A 736 4.84 -7.99 23.70
N GLN A 737 4.82 -8.08 25.03
CA GLN A 737 3.62 -7.90 25.82
C GLN A 737 3.04 -6.50 25.68
N SER A 738 3.88 -5.46 25.78
CA SER A 738 3.43 -4.06 25.61
C SER A 738 2.87 -3.81 24.22
N ALA A 739 3.49 -4.35 23.18
CA ALA A 739 3.01 -4.23 21.81
C ALA A 739 1.68 -4.98 21.62
N ALA A 740 1.52 -6.16 22.23
CA ALA A 740 0.28 -6.92 22.21
C ALA A 740 -0.87 -6.15 22.87
N GLU A 741 -0.63 -5.55 24.03
CA GLU A 741 -1.62 -4.72 24.73
C GLU A 741 -2.03 -3.49 23.92
N LEU A 742 -1.08 -2.82 23.26
CA LEU A 742 -1.37 -1.69 22.36
C LEU A 742 -2.18 -2.11 21.14
N SER A 743 -1.94 -3.28 20.59
CA SER A 743 -2.67 -3.81 19.43
C SER A 743 -4.11 -4.21 19.74
N ALA A 744 -4.48 -4.33 21.01
CA ALA A 744 -5.82 -4.74 21.45
C ALA A 744 -6.88 -3.62 21.35
N HIS A 745 -6.51 -2.38 21.01
CA HIS A 745 -7.39 -1.21 21.00
C HIS A 745 -7.59 -0.67 19.57
N THR A 746 -8.38 -1.38 18.76
CA THR A 746 -8.65 -1.01 17.36
C THR A 746 -10.02 -0.37 17.12
N SER A 747 -10.86 -0.24 18.12
CA SER A 747 -12.20 0.34 17.95
C SER A 747 -12.14 1.78 17.46
N GLY A 748 -12.66 2.05 16.26
CA GLY A 748 -12.68 3.37 15.61
C GLY A 748 -11.43 3.71 14.80
N ALA A 749 -10.56 2.74 14.48
CA ALA A 749 -9.40 2.94 13.63
C ALA A 749 -9.80 3.02 12.14
N ASP A 750 -9.03 3.78 11.35
CA ASP A 750 -9.12 3.77 9.89
C ASP A 750 -8.47 2.50 9.29
N ASP A 751 -8.70 2.26 8.00
CA ASP A 751 -8.22 1.06 7.31
C ASP A 751 -6.69 0.90 7.38
N GLU A 752 -5.94 2.01 7.25
CA GLU A 752 -4.47 2.00 7.37
C GLU A 752 -4.01 1.54 8.77
N MET A 753 -4.72 1.97 9.80
CA MET A 753 -4.40 1.58 11.17
C MET A 753 -4.77 0.10 11.43
N ILE A 754 -5.86 -0.37 10.85
CA ILE A 754 -6.27 -1.79 10.91
C ILE A 754 -5.21 -2.67 10.26
N GLU A 755 -4.77 -2.32 9.04
CA GLU A 755 -3.72 -3.03 8.33
C GLU A 755 -2.40 -3.07 9.14
N TYR A 756 -1.97 -1.92 9.64
CA TYR A 756 -0.78 -1.84 10.50
C TYR A 756 -0.92 -2.71 11.76
N THR A 757 -2.08 -2.70 12.40
CA THR A 757 -2.34 -3.51 13.60
C THR A 757 -2.26 -5.00 13.30
N ASN A 758 -2.77 -5.43 12.15
CA ASN A 758 -2.67 -6.81 11.70
C ASN A 758 -1.22 -7.23 11.44
N LEU A 759 -0.43 -6.38 10.77
CA LEU A 759 1.01 -6.60 10.59
C LEU A 759 1.75 -6.71 11.93
N LEU A 760 1.43 -5.83 12.88
CA LEU A 760 2.03 -5.83 14.21
C LEU A 760 1.68 -7.11 14.98
N ARG A 761 0.43 -7.52 14.98
CA ARG A 761 -0.04 -8.77 15.61
C ARG A 761 0.65 -9.98 15.01
N ASN A 762 0.73 -10.03 13.67
CA ASN A 762 1.43 -11.13 13.00
C ASN A 762 2.90 -11.19 13.40
N GLY A 763 3.61 -10.06 13.43
CA GLY A 763 5.00 -9.99 13.88
C GLY A 763 5.20 -10.47 15.33
N ILE A 764 4.30 -10.10 16.23
CA ILE A 764 4.31 -10.55 17.65
C ILE A 764 4.08 -12.07 17.73
N LEU A 765 3.13 -12.57 16.97
CA LEU A 765 2.81 -14.01 16.94
C LEU A 765 3.98 -14.84 16.38
N GLU A 766 4.61 -14.36 15.31
CA GLU A 766 5.81 -14.99 14.76
C GLU A 766 6.97 -15.02 15.77
N ALA A 767 7.11 -13.94 16.56
CA ALA A 767 8.09 -13.90 17.65
C ALA A 767 7.81 -14.99 18.70
N TYR A 768 6.59 -15.11 19.15
CA TYR A 768 6.22 -16.15 20.11
C TYR A 768 6.43 -17.54 19.54
N SER A 769 5.98 -17.79 18.32
CA SER A 769 6.20 -19.07 17.64
C SER A 769 7.69 -19.45 17.60
N GLY A 770 8.55 -18.55 17.11
CA GLY A 770 9.99 -18.79 17.03
C GLY A 770 10.65 -19.02 18.38
N ILE A 771 10.26 -18.27 19.42
CA ILE A 771 10.77 -18.43 20.77
C ILE A 771 10.37 -19.81 21.33
N PHE A 772 9.11 -20.19 21.22
CA PHE A 772 8.66 -21.49 21.69
C PHE A 772 9.33 -22.65 20.95
N GLN A 773 9.41 -22.59 19.63
CA GLN A 773 10.09 -23.60 18.82
C GLN A 773 11.58 -23.69 19.16
N GLY A 774 12.25 -22.56 19.39
CA GLY A 774 13.66 -22.49 19.77
C GLY A 774 13.95 -23.18 21.10
N PHE A 775 13.04 -23.09 22.04
CA PHE A 775 13.16 -23.78 23.35
C PHE A 775 12.58 -25.21 23.38
N LYS A 776 11.96 -25.65 22.29
CA LYS A 776 11.45 -27.02 22.19
C LYS A 776 12.58 -28.03 22.46
N ASN A 777 12.32 -29.04 23.28
CA ASN A 777 13.29 -30.05 23.70
C ASN A 777 14.47 -29.53 24.55
N SER A 778 14.47 -28.28 24.96
CA SER A 778 15.46 -27.76 25.89
C SER A 778 15.05 -28.01 27.34
N PRO A 779 16.01 -28.30 28.26
CA PRO A 779 15.71 -28.35 29.70
C PRO A 779 15.28 -27.00 30.28
N LYS A 780 15.46 -25.92 29.54
CA LYS A 780 15.13 -24.52 29.92
C LYS A 780 13.73 -24.05 29.50
N THR A 781 12.91 -24.90 28.93
CA THR A 781 11.52 -24.59 28.61
C THR A 781 10.70 -24.06 29.78
N GLN A 782 11.09 -24.38 31.00
CA GLN A 782 10.45 -23.86 32.21
C GLN A 782 10.49 -22.33 32.32
N LEU A 783 11.46 -21.68 31.67
CA LEU A 783 11.58 -20.23 31.65
C LEU A 783 10.45 -19.55 30.88
N LEU A 784 9.77 -20.26 29.98
CA LEU A 784 8.65 -19.76 29.20
C LEU A 784 7.31 -19.79 29.92
N ILE A 785 7.20 -20.60 30.98
CA ILE A 785 5.94 -20.78 31.73
C ILE A 785 5.36 -19.46 32.26
N PRO A 786 6.14 -18.54 32.86
CA PRO A 786 5.60 -17.29 33.37
C PRO A 786 4.95 -16.39 32.28
N TYR A 787 5.30 -16.58 31.03
CA TYR A 787 4.81 -15.76 29.90
C TYR A 787 3.56 -16.34 29.24
N ALA A 788 3.29 -17.61 29.45
CA ALA A 788 2.16 -18.30 28.82
C ALA A 788 0.79 -17.65 29.11
N PRO A 789 0.45 -17.17 30.32
CA PRO A 789 -0.82 -16.55 30.61
C PRO A 789 -1.07 -15.29 29.75
N HIS A 790 -0.05 -14.44 29.56
CA HIS A 790 -0.16 -13.22 28.76
C HIS A 790 -0.33 -13.53 27.27
N ILE A 791 0.37 -14.55 26.78
CA ILE A 791 0.26 -14.98 25.38
C ILE A 791 -1.15 -15.52 25.12
N LEU A 792 -1.69 -16.35 26.00
CA LEU A 792 -3.05 -16.86 25.89
C LEU A 792 -4.09 -15.75 25.96
N GLN A 793 -3.89 -14.74 26.82
CA GLN A 793 -4.76 -13.57 26.88
C GLN A 793 -4.71 -12.74 25.58
N PHE A 794 -3.54 -12.62 24.96
CA PHE A 794 -3.39 -11.96 23.67
C PHE A 794 -4.12 -12.72 22.57
N LEU A 795 -3.99 -14.03 22.52
CA LEU A 795 -4.72 -14.88 21.58
C LEU A 795 -6.24 -14.76 21.77
N ASP A 796 -6.71 -14.73 23.01
CA ASP A 796 -8.13 -14.50 23.33
C ASP A 796 -8.61 -13.13 22.80
N SER A 797 -7.78 -12.09 22.93
CA SER A 797 -8.15 -10.75 22.43
C SER A 797 -8.29 -10.70 20.91
N ILE A 798 -7.42 -11.42 20.19
CA ILE A 798 -7.53 -11.55 18.72
C ILE A 798 -8.83 -12.26 18.34
N TYR A 799 -9.13 -13.36 19.05
CA TYR A 799 -10.33 -14.15 18.81
C TYR A 799 -11.64 -13.38 19.02
N MET A 800 -11.69 -12.45 19.96
CA MET A 800 -12.90 -11.70 20.30
C MET A 800 -13.23 -10.58 19.28
N GLU A 801 -12.39 -10.35 18.28
CA GLU A 801 -12.66 -9.37 17.21
C GLU A 801 -13.58 -9.96 16.12
N LYS A 802 -14.47 -9.13 15.59
CA LYS A 802 -15.47 -9.56 14.61
C LYS A 802 -14.90 -9.68 13.18
N ASP A 803 -13.94 -8.84 12.85
CA ASP A 803 -13.31 -8.81 11.52
C ASP A 803 -11.86 -9.28 11.65
N MET A 804 -11.68 -10.59 11.60
CA MET A 804 -10.37 -11.23 11.79
C MET A 804 -9.62 -11.34 10.45
N ASP A 805 -8.35 -10.94 10.47
CA ASP A 805 -7.44 -11.14 9.34
C ASP A 805 -6.98 -12.62 9.29
N ASP A 806 -7.09 -13.24 8.13
CA ASP A 806 -6.76 -14.67 7.92
C ASP A 806 -5.31 -15.01 8.27
N VAL A 807 -4.36 -14.10 7.93
CA VAL A 807 -2.94 -14.30 8.20
C VAL A 807 -2.68 -14.28 9.72
N VAL A 808 -3.27 -13.30 10.40
CA VAL A 808 -3.19 -13.21 11.88
C VAL A 808 -3.79 -14.45 12.52
N MET A 809 -4.95 -14.89 12.06
CA MET A 809 -5.63 -16.06 12.58
C MET A 809 -4.80 -17.34 12.41
N LYS A 810 -4.26 -17.57 11.22
CA LYS A 810 -3.38 -18.71 10.91
C LYS A 810 -2.15 -18.72 11.82
N THR A 811 -1.49 -17.59 11.99
CA THR A 811 -0.30 -17.47 12.83
C THR A 811 -0.66 -17.68 14.32
N ALA A 812 -1.80 -17.16 14.78
CA ALA A 812 -2.30 -17.35 16.13
C ALA A 812 -2.55 -18.84 16.46
N ILE A 813 -3.15 -19.56 15.52
CA ILE A 813 -3.36 -21.02 15.65
C ILE A 813 -2.00 -21.73 15.74
N GLY A 814 -1.05 -21.35 14.92
CA GLY A 814 0.32 -21.85 14.95
C GLY A 814 0.97 -21.69 16.33
N VAL A 815 0.84 -20.50 16.93
CA VAL A 815 1.36 -20.21 18.27
C VAL A 815 0.71 -21.09 19.34
N LEU A 816 -0.58 -21.36 19.24
CA LEU A 816 -1.25 -22.31 20.17
C LEU A 816 -0.66 -23.71 20.07
N GLY A 817 -0.42 -24.19 18.85
CA GLY A 817 0.24 -25.47 18.62
C GLY A 817 1.64 -25.50 19.19
N ASP A 818 2.46 -24.49 18.91
CA ASP A 818 3.84 -24.38 19.42
C ASP A 818 3.88 -24.33 20.96
N LEU A 819 2.93 -23.60 21.55
CA LEU A 819 2.82 -23.51 23.02
C LEU A 819 2.45 -24.84 23.64
N ALA A 820 1.47 -25.53 23.07
CA ALA A 820 1.05 -26.87 23.53
C ALA A 820 2.19 -27.88 23.37
N ASP A 821 2.86 -27.91 22.26
CA ASP A 821 3.95 -28.83 21.94
C ASP A 821 5.19 -28.58 22.80
N THR A 822 5.60 -27.32 22.95
CA THR A 822 6.79 -26.94 23.72
C THR A 822 6.60 -27.15 25.22
N LEU A 823 5.47 -26.77 25.78
CA LEU A 823 5.17 -26.94 27.19
C LEU A 823 4.71 -28.37 27.53
N GLY A 824 4.17 -29.09 26.53
CA GLY A 824 3.72 -30.46 26.67
C GLY A 824 4.84 -31.52 26.56
N SER A 825 5.82 -31.33 25.69
CA SER A 825 6.77 -32.34 25.22
C SER A 825 7.96 -32.67 26.15
N ASN A 826 8.07 -32.09 27.33
CA ASN A 826 9.16 -32.42 28.24
C ASN A 826 8.98 -33.69 29.06
N ALA A 827 8.57 -34.73 28.42
CA ALA A 827 8.64 -36.07 28.99
C ALA A 827 9.64 -36.88 28.17
N GLY A 828 10.85 -36.51 28.33
CA GLY A 828 12.10 -37.07 28.10
C GLY A 828 12.25 -38.41 27.49
N SER A 829 13.21 -38.56 26.65
CA SER A 829 14.01 -39.77 26.51
C SER A 829 14.37 -40.31 27.86
N GLU A 830 13.74 -41.40 28.20
CA GLU A 830 14.13 -42.55 29.00
C GLU A 830 13.03 -43.03 29.97
N CYS A 831 12.63 -44.27 29.70
CA CYS A 831 11.93 -45.22 30.55
C CYS A 831 10.41 -45.16 30.71
N CYS A 832 9.80 -46.08 30.01
CA CYS A 832 8.70 -46.97 30.50
C CYS A 832 7.57 -46.36 31.32
N GLY A 833 6.41 -46.26 30.69
CA GLY A 833 5.11 -46.60 31.29
C GLY A 833 4.73 -45.93 32.60
N ILE A 834 3.65 -45.18 32.60
CA ILE A 834 2.91 -44.69 33.75
C ILE A 834 3.47 -43.40 34.38
N GLY A 835 2.93 -42.23 33.99
CA GLY A 835 3.17 -41.06 34.78
C GLY A 835 2.93 -39.68 34.16
N PHE A 836 2.32 -39.57 32.99
CA PHE A 836 2.18 -38.28 32.27
C PHE A 836 1.05 -37.37 32.76
N LYS A 837 0.25 -37.79 33.74
CA LYS A 837 -0.99 -37.07 34.10
C LYS A 837 -0.84 -35.86 35.03
N ASN A 838 0.36 -35.53 35.52
CA ASN A 838 0.55 -34.49 36.53
C ASN A 838 1.82 -33.63 36.37
N SER A 839 2.23 -33.29 35.12
CA SER A 839 3.27 -32.30 34.94
C SER A 839 2.74 -30.91 35.35
N PRO A 840 3.51 -30.09 36.11
CA PRO A 840 3.11 -28.72 36.44
C PRO A 840 2.82 -27.86 35.18
N LYS A 841 3.36 -28.27 34.05
CA LYS A 841 3.22 -27.61 32.76
C LYS A 841 1.89 -27.89 32.06
N THR A 842 1.44 -29.15 32.12
CA THR A 842 0.13 -29.58 31.63
C THR A 842 -1.00 -28.89 32.39
N GLN A 843 -0.83 -28.68 33.69
CA GLN A 843 -1.80 -28.01 34.54
C GLN A 843 -2.05 -26.56 34.17
N LEU A 844 -1.07 -25.89 33.56
CA LEU A 844 -1.20 -24.50 33.10
C LEU A 844 -2.16 -24.36 31.93
N LEU A 845 -2.18 -25.32 31.01
CA LEU A 845 -3.03 -25.31 29.82
C LEU A 845 -4.46 -25.78 30.07
N ILE A 846 -4.68 -26.54 31.12
CA ILE A 846 -6.02 -27.09 31.45
C ILE A 846 -7.09 -26.01 31.58
N PRO A 847 -6.86 -24.85 32.26
CA PRO A 847 -7.88 -23.80 32.35
C PRO A 847 -8.24 -23.18 31.03
N TYR A 848 -7.33 -23.21 30.04
CA TYR A 848 -7.48 -22.61 28.75
C TYR A 848 -7.98 -23.58 27.68
N ALA A 849 -8.00 -24.87 27.94
CA ALA A 849 -8.46 -25.87 26.97
C ALA A 849 -9.88 -25.60 26.45
N PRO A 850 -10.86 -25.17 27.25
CA PRO A 850 -12.18 -24.79 26.73
C PRO A 850 -12.14 -23.61 25.76
N HIS A 851 -11.30 -22.61 26.03
CA HIS A 851 -11.16 -21.43 25.18
C HIS A 851 -10.46 -21.78 23.85
N ILE A 852 -9.44 -22.63 23.90
CA ILE A 852 -8.75 -23.12 22.71
C ILE A 852 -9.72 -23.89 21.81
N LEU A 853 -10.52 -24.78 22.40
CA LEU A 853 -11.54 -25.53 21.65
C LEU A 853 -12.62 -24.62 21.09
N GLN A 854 -13.08 -23.63 21.84
CA GLN A 854 -14.04 -22.66 21.36
C GLN A 854 -13.49 -21.86 20.18
N PHE A 855 -12.22 -21.49 20.21
CA PHE A 855 -11.52 -20.85 19.11
C PHE A 855 -11.46 -21.75 17.86
N LEU A 856 -11.08 -23.01 18.00
CA LEU A 856 -11.07 -23.97 16.91
C LEU A 856 -12.49 -24.26 16.37
N ASP A 857 -13.48 -24.32 17.23
CA ASP A 857 -14.88 -24.49 16.84
C ASP A 857 -15.40 -23.29 16.02
N SER A 858 -14.97 -22.07 16.35
CA SER A 858 -15.37 -20.88 15.56
C SER A 858 -14.72 -20.87 14.18
N ILE A 859 -13.44 -21.25 14.09
CA ILE A 859 -12.76 -21.40 12.80
C ILE A 859 -13.51 -22.40 11.92
N TYR A 860 -13.91 -23.53 12.48
CA TYR A 860 -14.68 -24.53 11.74
C TYR A 860 -16.02 -24.02 11.21
N MET A 861 -16.63 -23.05 11.88
CA MET A 861 -17.90 -22.47 11.44
C MET A 861 -17.79 -21.50 10.27
N GLU A 862 -16.59 -21.09 9.88
CA GLU A 862 -16.34 -20.27 8.68
C GLU A 862 -16.38 -21.13 7.43
N LYS A 863 -17.20 -20.73 6.46
CA LYS A 863 -17.53 -21.55 5.28
C LYS A 863 -16.44 -21.61 4.19
N ASP A 864 -15.48 -20.67 4.18
CA ASP A 864 -14.44 -20.55 3.15
C ASP A 864 -13.02 -20.62 3.75
N MET A 865 -12.70 -21.71 4.41
CA MET A 865 -11.38 -21.93 5.00
C MET A 865 -10.33 -22.32 3.95
N ASP A 866 -9.19 -21.64 3.98
CA ASP A 866 -7.97 -22.07 3.26
C ASP A 866 -7.46 -23.42 3.77
N ASP A 867 -7.01 -24.28 2.87
CA ASP A 867 -6.46 -25.61 3.16
C ASP A 867 -5.34 -25.59 4.19
N VAL A 868 -4.52 -24.51 4.23
CA VAL A 868 -3.44 -24.35 5.20
C VAL A 868 -3.99 -24.06 6.60
N VAL A 869 -5.06 -23.27 6.70
CA VAL A 869 -5.77 -23.01 7.97
C VAL A 869 -6.40 -24.30 8.48
N MET A 870 -7.07 -25.06 7.62
CA MET A 870 -7.64 -26.36 7.95
C MET A 870 -6.59 -27.33 8.48
N LYS A 871 -5.48 -27.48 7.78
CA LYS A 871 -4.36 -28.33 8.17
C LYS A 871 -3.80 -27.94 9.54
N THR A 872 -3.59 -26.66 9.76
CA THR A 872 -3.03 -26.13 11.01
C THR A 872 -4.01 -26.34 12.17
N ALA A 873 -5.28 -26.03 11.99
CA ALA A 873 -6.32 -26.17 13.01
C ALA A 873 -6.51 -27.63 13.44
N ILE A 874 -6.55 -28.56 12.48
CA ILE A 874 -6.67 -29.99 12.82
C ILE A 874 -5.41 -30.52 13.51
N GLY A 875 -4.23 -30.03 13.15
CA GLY A 875 -2.98 -30.31 13.83
C GLY A 875 -3.03 -29.89 15.29
N VAL A 876 -3.44 -28.65 15.58
CA VAL A 876 -3.57 -28.11 16.95
C VAL A 876 -4.59 -28.90 17.79
N LEU A 877 -5.69 -29.33 17.17
CA LEU A 877 -6.65 -30.22 17.87
C LEU A 877 -6.00 -31.52 18.32
N GLY A 878 -5.14 -32.10 17.49
CA GLY A 878 -4.34 -33.27 17.80
C GLY A 878 -3.31 -33.03 18.93
N ASP A 879 -2.58 -31.93 18.85
CA ASP A 879 -1.58 -31.48 19.83
C ASP A 879 -2.22 -31.28 21.22
N LEU A 880 -3.40 -30.65 21.24
CA LEU A 880 -4.16 -30.43 22.46
C LEU A 880 -4.57 -31.75 23.10
N ALA A 881 -5.04 -32.68 22.27
CA ALA A 881 -5.42 -34.04 22.76
C ALA A 881 -4.23 -34.83 23.30
N ASP A 882 -3.10 -34.80 22.60
CA ASP A 882 -1.88 -35.51 23.01
C ASP A 882 -1.26 -34.89 24.28
N THR A 883 -1.29 -33.56 24.40
CA THR A 883 -0.71 -32.80 25.53
C THR A 883 -1.54 -32.92 26.81
N LEU A 884 -2.84 -32.75 26.74
CA LEU A 884 -3.74 -32.67 27.89
C LEU A 884 -4.42 -34.00 28.22
N GLY A 885 -4.31 -35.00 27.37
CA GLY A 885 -4.87 -36.32 27.57
C GLY A 885 -6.37 -36.28 27.87
N SER A 886 -6.79 -36.94 28.95
CA SER A 886 -8.21 -37.04 29.33
C SER A 886 -8.87 -35.68 29.61
N ASN A 887 -8.11 -34.63 29.94
CA ASN A 887 -8.66 -33.29 30.18
C ASN A 887 -9.17 -32.68 28.91
N ALA A 888 -8.44 -32.81 27.78
CA ALA A 888 -8.90 -32.36 26.47
C ALA A 888 -9.83 -33.37 25.81
N GLY A 889 -9.57 -34.66 25.95
CA GLY A 889 -10.38 -35.72 25.36
C GLY A 889 -11.85 -35.65 25.73
N SER A 890 -12.17 -35.35 27.00
CA SER A 890 -13.55 -35.16 27.45
C SER A 890 -14.23 -33.95 26.84
N LEU A 891 -13.51 -32.86 26.66
CA LEU A 891 -14.02 -31.62 26.04
C LEU A 891 -14.24 -31.81 24.53
N ILE A 892 -13.27 -32.37 23.83
CA ILE A 892 -13.36 -32.69 22.40
C ILE A 892 -14.51 -33.65 22.12
N GLN A 893 -14.73 -34.62 23.01
CA GLN A 893 -15.83 -35.58 22.90
C GLN A 893 -17.20 -34.92 23.07
N GLN A 894 -17.31 -33.82 23.79
CA GLN A 894 -18.53 -33.04 23.96
C GLN A 894 -18.76 -32.04 22.83
N SER A 895 -17.70 -31.60 22.13
CA SER A 895 -17.82 -30.68 20.98
C SER A 895 -18.28 -31.43 19.73
N LEU A 896 -19.43 -31.04 19.23
CA LEU A 896 -19.96 -31.54 17.96
C LEU A 896 -19.15 -30.97 16.79
N SER A 897 -18.82 -29.66 16.84
CA SER A 897 -18.05 -28.96 15.81
C SER A 897 -16.67 -29.57 15.61
N SER A 898 -15.94 -29.90 16.69
CA SER A 898 -14.63 -30.55 16.58
C SER A 898 -14.70 -31.95 15.95
N LYS A 899 -15.78 -32.67 16.17
CA LYS A 899 -15.99 -33.99 15.56
C LYS A 899 -16.32 -33.87 14.05
N ASP A 900 -17.17 -32.93 13.70
CA ASP A 900 -17.55 -32.69 12.31
C ASP A 900 -16.34 -32.19 11.53
N PHE A 901 -15.56 -31.29 12.09
CA PHE A 901 -14.31 -30.82 11.51
C PHE A 901 -13.28 -31.93 11.31
N LEU A 902 -13.08 -32.78 12.29
CA LEU A 902 -12.20 -33.94 12.13
C LEU A 902 -12.67 -34.87 10.99
N ASN A 903 -13.97 -35.12 10.88
CA ASN A 903 -14.52 -35.96 9.82
C ASN A 903 -14.37 -35.33 8.44
N GLU A 904 -14.54 -34.02 8.32
CA GLU A 904 -14.32 -33.27 7.11
C GLU A 904 -12.87 -33.34 6.67
N CYS A 905 -11.92 -33.04 7.56
CA CYS A 905 -10.49 -33.17 7.28
C CYS A 905 -10.07 -34.62 6.89
N LEU A 906 -10.66 -35.64 7.49
CA LEU A 906 -10.42 -37.04 7.12
C LEU A 906 -10.95 -37.38 5.71
N SER A 907 -11.95 -36.65 5.25
CA SER A 907 -12.57 -36.80 3.93
C SER A 907 -11.96 -35.90 2.85
N SER A 908 -11.02 -35.04 3.22
CA SER A 908 -10.38 -34.07 2.30
C SER A 908 -9.63 -34.80 1.19
N ASP A 909 -9.64 -34.22 0.00
CA ASP A 909 -8.84 -34.66 -1.15
C ASP A 909 -7.36 -34.27 -0.99
N ASP A 910 -7.06 -33.26 -0.15
CA ASP A 910 -5.67 -32.87 0.15
C ASP A 910 -5.00 -33.90 1.08
N HIS A 911 -3.90 -34.44 0.60
CA HIS A 911 -3.13 -35.50 1.28
C HIS A 911 -2.56 -35.02 2.64
N LEU A 912 -2.14 -33.74 2.73
CA LEU A 912 -1.53 -33.17 3.93
C LEU A 912 -2.56 -32.92 5.03
N ILE A 913 -3.75 -32.44 4.66
CA ILE A 913 -4.88 -32.27 5.58
C ILE A 913 -5.29 -33.65 6.13
N LYS A 914 -5.43 -34.61 5.25
CA LYS A 914 -5.81 -35.98 5.61
C LYS A 914 -4.80 -36.64 6.55
N GLU A 915 -3.52 -36.50 6.28
CA GLU A 915 -2.44 -37.04 7.14
C GLU A 915 -2.48 -36.42 8.55
N SER A 916 -2.63 -35.09 8.63
CA SER A 916 -2.77 -34.36 9.90
C SER A 916 -4.04 -34.79 10.67
N ALA A 917 -5.14 -34.99 9.96
CA ALA A 917 -6.40 -35.45 10.53
C ALA A 917 -6.32 -36.91 11.05
N GLU A 918 -5.63 -37.79 10.35
CA GLU A 918 -5.40 -39.17 10.82
C GLU A 918 -4.55 -39.21 12.10
N TRP A 919 -3.52 -38.34 12.14
CA TRP A 919 -2.72 -38.19 13.36
C TRP A 919 -3.57 -37.64 14.54
N ALA A 920 -4.34 -36.57 14.30
CA ALA A 920 -5.23 -35.99 15.31
C ALA A 920 -6.24 -36.99 15.83
N ARG A 921 -6.84 -37.80 14.95
CA ARG A 921 -7.76 -38.89 15.34
C ARG A 921 -7.12 -39.90 16.28
N LEU A 922 -5.87 -40.30 16.03
CA LEU A 922 -5.13 -41.20 16.88
C LEU A 922 -4.82 -40.58 18.25
N ALA A 923 -4.43 -39.32 18.28
CA ALA A 923 -4.18 -38.55 19.51
C ALA A 923 -5.45 -38.42 20.38
N ILE A 924 -6.56 -38.05 19.76
CA ILE A 924 -7.88 -37.94 20.40
C ILE A 924 -8.35 -39.29 20.94
N SER A 925 -8.18 -40.36 20.16
CA SER A 925 -8.55 -41.71 20.59
C SER A 925 -7.76 -42.16 21.81
N ARG A 926 -6.47 -41.83 21.88
CA ARG A 926 -5.63 -42.07 23.06
C ARG A 926 -6.09 -41.26 24.26
N ALA A 927 -6.42 -39.99 24.06
CA ALA A 927 -6.88 -39.07 25.09
C ALA A 927 -8.25 -39.51 25.71
N ILE A 928 -9.13 -40.13 24.94
CA ILE A 928 -10.44 -40.59 25.35
C ILE A 928 -10.35 -41.97 26.04
N SER A 929 -9.41 -42.81 25.59
CA SER A 929 -9.27 -44.21 26.12
C SER A 929 -8.59 -44.30 27.47
N VAL A 930 -8.07 -43.22 28.00
CA VAL A 930 -7.43 -43.13 29.32
C VAL A 930 -8.35 -42.42 30.31
#